data_c15421eff722107e0b689e2cb15e039d
#
_entry.id   c15421eff722107e0b689e2cb15e039d
#
_cell.length_a   1.000
_cell.length_b   1.000
_cell.length_c   1.000
_cell.angle_alpha   90.00
_cell.angle_beta   90.00
_cell.angle_gamma   90.00
#
_symmetry.space_group_name_H-M   'P 1'
#
loop_
_entity.id
_entity.type
_entity.pdbx_description
1 polymer ?
#
loop_
_entity_poly.entity_id
_entity_poly.type
_entity_poly.pdbx_seq_one_letter_code
_entity_poly.pdbx_strand_id
1 'polypeptide(L)'
;MLNKELESSLNGAFARARDKRHEFMTVEHLLLALLENDAAKEALQACQADLDALRNELDIFIDQTTPLIPESDETRETQPTLSFQRVLQRAVFHVQSSGRSEVTGANVLVAIFSEQESHAAYLLKKNDISRLDIVNFISHGITKASNEGDSASSSDSFGGAENAEEANSEDRLENFATNLNEVAKQGNIDPLIGRDKELERTIQVLCRRRKNNPLLVGEAGVGKTAIAEGLAWRIVEGQVPEIIQSSVIYSLDIGSLLAGTKYRGDFEKRFKAILKQLEKEEDAILFIDEIHTIIGAGAASGGQVDAANLIKPLLSSGKLRCIGSTTYQEYSSIFEKERALSRRFQKIDIVEPSLDDTTKILIGLKPKYEAHHEVRYTNKALRAAVELSAKYINERHLPDKAIDVIDEAGARSRLAPASRRKKTVSVADIESMVAKMARIPEKSVSSSDKDTLQKLDDRMKMLVFGQDPAIDVLSEAIKLTRAGLGADNKPVGSFLFAGPTGVGKTEVTVQLSKLMGIELLRFDMSEYGERHSVSRLIGAPPGYVGYDQGGLLTDAVIKNPHSVVLLDEIEKAHPDIFNLLLQVMDNGTLTDNNGRKADFRNVILVMTTNAGVAETEKKSIGLIQQDHAPDAMGEIKKVFTPEFRNRLDNIIWFNSLDPSVISQVVDKFIVELQVQLDARGVSLEVSEDARHWLADKGYDKTMGARPMWRVIQEKLKKPLANELLFGSLVDGGTVKVTLKKDELHFVYVGAKEEVMH
;
A
#
# COMPACT_ATOMS: atom_id res chain seq x y z
N MET A 1 14.56 -2.98 -11.43
CA MET A 1 15.65 -2.44 -12.29
C MET A 1 15.89 -3.40 -13.44
N LEU A 2 16.41 -2.91 -14.57
CA LEU A 2 16.79 -3.82 -15.67
C LEU A 2 17.96 -4.69 -15.19
N ASN A 3 17.97 -5.98 -15.59
CA ASN A 3 19.10 -6.86 -15.34
C ASN A 3 20.30 -6.37 -16.18
N LYS A 4 21.53 -6.51 -15.63
CA LYS A 4 22.79 -6.10 -16.31
C LYS A 4 22.96 -6.69 -17.71
N GLU A 5 22.53 -7.92 -17.88
CA GLU A 5 22.55 -8.62 -19.17
C GLU A 5 21.63 -7.95 -20.20
N LEU A 6 20.39 -7.59 -19.80
CA LEU A 6 19.44 -6.87 -20.64
C LEU A 6 19.95 -5.46 -20.99
N GLU A 7 20.54 -4.75 -20.01
CA GLU A 7 21.19 -3.45 -20.26
C GLU A 7 22.31 -3.56 -21.29
N SER A 8 23.14 -4.61 -21.21
CA SER A 8 24.20 -4.87 -22.17
C SER A 8 23.64 -5.15 -23.56
N SER A 9 22.58 -5.98 -23.67
CA SER A 9 21.90 -6.29 -24.93
C SER A 9 21.28 -5.05 -25.58
N LEU A 10 20.64 -4.18 -24.78
CA LEU A 10 20.08 -2.92 -25.25
C LEU A 10 21.16 -1.95 -25.74
N ASN A 11 22.25 -1.80 -25.01
CA ASN A 11 23.37 -0.95 -25.41
C ASN A 11 24.02 -1.47 -26.74
N GLY A 12 24.14 -2.79 -26.88
CA GLY A 12 24.59 -3.41 -28.11
C GLY A 12 23.68 -3.14 -29.31
N ALA A 13 22.35 -3.15 -29.07
CA ALA A 13 21.37 -2.80 -30.11
C ALA A 13 21.46 -1.33 -30.53
N PHE A 14 21.61 -0.42 -29.55
CA PHE A 14 21.82 1.00 -29.85
C PHE A 14 23.12 1.24 -30.66
N ALA A 15 24.21 0.58 -30.28
CA ALA A 15 25.47 0.68 -31.01
C ALA A 15 25.29 0.20 -32.46
N ARG A 16 24.67 -0.96 -32.70
CA ARG A 16 24.40 -1.47 -34.05
C ARG A 16 23.50 -0.59 -34.90
N ALA A 17 22.42 -0.05 -34.32
CA ALA A 17 21.52 0.87 -35.01
C ALA A 17 22.26 2.17 -35.39
N ARG A 18 23.15 2.67 -34.54
CA ARG A 18 24.00 3.83 -34.79
C ARG A 18 25.05 3.55 -35.88
N ASP A 19 25.71 2.40 -35.83
CA ASP A 19 26.71 1.99 -36.85
C ASP A 19 26.07 1.84 -38.23
N LYS A 20 24.82 1.35 -38.30
CA LYS A 20 24.02 1.29 -39.53
C LYS A 20 23.34 2.62 -39.88
N ARG A 21 23.53 3.68 -39.10
CA ARG A 21 22.95 5.02 -39.25
C ARG A 21 21.41 5.04 -39.30
N HIS A 22 20.75 4.14 -38.60
CA HIS A 22 19.29 4.12 -38.51
C HIS A 22 18.78 5.33 -37.74
N GLU A 23 17.77 6.03 -38.29
CA GLU A 23 17.16 7.19 -37.60
C GLU A 23 16.35 6.76 -36.34
N PHE A 24 15.71 5.61 -36.43
CA PHE A 24 14.85 5.13 -35.35
C PHE A 24 15.24 3.73 -34.90
N MET A 25 15.13 3.53 -33.58
CA MET A 25 15.21 2.23 -32.93
C MET A 25 13.82 1.68 -32.71
N THR A 26 13.45 0.61 -33.40
CA THR A 26 12.11 0.02 -33.40
C THR A 26 12.02 -1.23 -32.53
N VAL A 27 10.82 -1.81 -32.39
CA VAL A 27 10.59 -3.08 -31.66
C VAL A 27 11.33 -4.25 -32.33
N GLU A 28 11.55 -4.19 -33.62
CA GLU A 28 12.30 -5.20 -34.38
C GLU A 28 13.80 -5.19 -34.01
N HIS A 29 14.40 -4.03 -33.81
CA HIS A 29 15.76 -3.91 -33.25
C HIS A 29 15.84 -4.48 -31.84
N LEU A 30 14.77 -4.28 -31.01
CA LEU A 30 14.70 -4.85 -29.70
C LEU A 30 14.65 -6.37 -29.73
N LEU A 31 13.80 -6.94 -30.59
CA LEU A 31 13.71 -8.39 -30.74
C LEU A 31 15.03 -8.98 -31.23
N LEU A 32 15.69 -8.32 -32.18
CA LEU A 32 17.01 -8.75 -32.70
C LEU A 32 18.07 -8.77 -31.57
N ALA A 33 18.06 -7.77 -30.67
CA ALA A 33 18.95 -7.75 -29.54
C ALA A 33 18.63 -8.86 -28.51
N LEU A 34 17.35 -9.19 -28.35
CA LEU A 34 16.92 -10.25 -27.44
C LEU A 34 17.31 -11.65 -27.94
N LEU A 35 17.55 -11.86 -29.24
CA LEU A 35 18.09 -13.12 -29.75
C LEU A 35 19.52 -13.41 -29.23
N GLU A 36 20.23 -12.40 -28.76
CA GLU A 36 21.58 -12.52 -28.19
C GLU A 36 21.58 -12.51 -26.66
N ASN A 37 20.42 -12.26 -26.01
CA ASN A 37 20.24 -12.28 -24.58
C ASN A 37 19.97 -13.70 -24.09
N ASP A 38 20.78 -14.21 -23.14
CA ASP A 38 20.70 -15.61 -22.70
C ASP A 38 19.32 -16.00 -22.20
N ALA A 39 18.70 -15.19 -21.34
CA ALA A 39 17.37 -15.48 -20.79
C ALA A 39 16.25 -15.47 -21.86
N ALA A 40 16.33 -14.59 -22.84
CA ALA A 40 15.38 -14.54 -23.94
C ALA A 40 15.61 -15.67 -24.96
N LYS A 41 16.87 -16.00 -25.23
CA LYS A 41 17.28 -17.10 -26.10
C LYS A 41 16.83 -18.44 -25.53
N GLU A 42 17.02 -18.70 -24.26
CA GLU A 42 16.53 -19.91 -23.60
C GLU A 42 15.01 -20.05 -23.73
N ALA A 43 14.27 -18.95 -23.51
CA ALA A 43 12.81 -18.96 -23.65
C ALA A 43 12.34 -19.24 -25.08
N LEU A 44 13.01 -18.68 -26.09
CA LEU A 44 12.70 -18.93 -27.49
C LEU A 44 13.06 -20.37 -27.93
N GLN A 45 14.21 -20.90 -27.47
CA GLN A 45 14.61 -22.29 -27.70
C GLN A 45 13.66 -23.29 -27.05
N ALA A 46 13.17 -22.99 -25.84
CA ALA A 46 12.16 -23.79 -25.18
C ALA A 46 10.83 -23.86 -25.95
N CYS A 47 10.54 -22.81 -26.76
CA CYS A 47 9.41 -22.74 -27.66
C CYS A 47 9.70 -23.34 -29.05
N GLN A 48 10.86 -23.98 -29.26
CA GLN A 48 11.29 -24.58 -30.54
C GLN A 48 11.46 -23.55 -31.69
N ALA A 49 11.81 -22.32 -31.38
CA ALA A 49 12.04 -21.27 -32.37
C ALA A 49 13.32 -21.51 -33.18
N ASP A 50 13.25 -21.32 -34.50
CA ASP A 50 14.44 -21.23 -35.34
C ASP A 50 15.05 -19.82 -35.27
N LEU A 51 16.06 -19.70 -34.38
CA LEU A 51 16.68 -18.40 -34.10
C LEU A 51 17.42 -17.80 -35.28
N ASP A 52 18.00 -18.64 -36.18
CA ASP A 52 18.75 -18.19 -37.33
C ASP A 52 17.81 -17.69 -38.42
N ALA A 53 16.70 -18.38 -38.67
CA ALA A 53 15.67 -17.91 -39.58
C ALA A 53 15.04 -16.58 -39.08
N LEU A 54 14.72 -16.49 -37.79
CA LEU A 54 14.15 -15.28 -37.17
C LEU A 54 15.12 -14.09 -37.25
N ARG A 55 16.42 -14.33 -37.04
CA ARG A 55 17.46 -13.30 -37.15
C ARG A 55 17.53 -12.76 -38.57
N ASN A 56 17.60 -13.65 -39.57
CA ASN A 56 17.70 -13.25 -40.97
C ASN A 56 16.48 -12.45 -41.45
N GLU A 57 15.27 -12.86 -41.05
CA GLU A 57 14.04 -12.13 -41.38
C GLU A 57 14.01 -10.74 -40.74
N LEU A 58 14.46 -10.62 -39.48
CA LEU A 58 14.55 -9.35 -38.78
C LEU A 58 15.58 -8.39 -39.40
N ASP A 59 16.79 -8.89 -39.70
CA ASP A 59 17.83 -8.07 -40.35
C ASP A 59 17.38 -7.54 -41.71
N ILE A 60 16.77 -8.38 -42.56
CA ILE A 60 16.23 -7.96 -43.86
C ILE A 60 15.12 -6.91 -43.68
N PHE A 61 14.21 -7.12 -42.73
CA PHE A 61 13.11 -6.20 -42.51
C PHE A 61 13.61 -4.84 -41.99
N ILE A 62 14.52 -4.84 -41.01
CA ILE A 62 15.11 -3.63 -40.45
C ILE A 62 15.81 -2.81 -41.52
N ASP A 63 16.65 -3.46 -42.34
CA ASP A 63 17.42 -2.79 -43.39
C ASP A 63 16.52 -2.23 -44.52
N GLN A 64 15.35 -2.83 -44.78
CA GLN A 64 14.40 -2.37 -45.79
C GLN A 64 13.45 -1.26 -45.32
N THR A 65 13.13 -1.22 -44.05
CA THR A 65 12.04 -0.36 -43.52
C THR A 65 12.50 0.78 -42.64
N THR A 66 13.72 0.72 -42.09
CA THR A 66 14.21 1.76 -41.19
C THR A 66 14.85 2.90 -41.98
N PRO A 67 14.39 4.16 -41.81
CA PRO A 67 15.01 5.33 -42.45
C PRO A 67 16.45 5.50 -41.96
N LEU A 68 17.34 5.88 -42.92
CA LEU A 68 18.75 6.15 -42.63
C LEU A 68 18.96 7.66 -42.40
N ILE A 69 19.83 8.00 -41.46
CA ILE A 69 20.29 9.38 -41.25
C ILE A 69 21.18 9.79 -42.44
N PRO A 70 20.88 10.90 -43.16
CA PRO A 70 21.69 11.36 -44.29
C PRO A 70 23.15 11.62 -43.89
N GLU A 71 24.09 11.34 -44.81
CA GLU A 71 25.53 11.56 -44.58
C GLU A 71 25.90 13.02 -44.25
N SER A 72 25.05 13.94 -44.66
CA SER A 72 25.24 15.38 -44.45
C SER A 72 24.85 15.87 -43.04
N ASP A 73 24.24 15.01 -42.20
CA ASP A 73 23.72 15.41 -40.91
C ASP A 73 24.42 14.63 -39.74
N GLU A 74 25.58 15.13 -39.33
CA GLU A 74 26.35 14.56 -38.21
C GLU A 74 25.77 14.85 -36.83
N THR A 75 24.72 15.68 -36.74
CA THR A 75 24.14 16.12 -35.45
C THR A 75 22.96 15.26 -35.01
N ARG A 76 22.38 14.45 -35.90
CA ARG A 76 21.24 13.58 -35.58
C ARG A 76 21.70 12.28 -34.96
N GLU A 77 21.09 11.94 -33.82
CA GLU A 77 21.30 10.67 -33.13
C GLU A 77 20.10 9.73 -33.33
N THR A 78 20.37 8.41 -33.32
CA THR A 78 19.33 7.37 -33.37
C THR A 78 18.39 7.51 -32.18
N GLN A 79 17.07 7.62 -32.41
CA GLN A 79 16.06 7.81 -31.36
C GLN A 79 15.15 6.57 -31.21
N PRO A 80 14.82 6.16 -29.98
CA PRO A 80 13.88 5.06 -29.77
C PRO A 80 12.46 5.50 -30.12
N THR A 81 11.72 4.64 -30.85
CA THR A 81 10.31 4.86 -31.17
C THR A 81 9.42 4.77 -29.90
N LEU A 82 8.24 5.36 -29.97
CA LEU A 82 7.25 5.26 -28.87
C LEU A 82 6.86 3.80 -28.58
N SER A 83 6.78 2.95 -29.59
CA SER A 83 6.48 1.52 -29.43
C SER A 83 7.59 0.79 -28.69
N PHE A 84 8.85 1.09 -28.99
CA PHE A 84 10.02 0.57 -28.26
C PHE A 84 9.97 0.94 -26.77
N GLN A 85 9.69 2.21 -26.46
CA GLN A 85 9.59 2.70 -25.09
C GLN A 85 8.42 2.04 -24.34
N ARG A 86 7.25 1.89 -24.98
CA ARG A 86 6.07 1.23 -24.40
C ARG A 86 6.34 -0.24 -24.06
N VAL A 87 7.05 -0.98 -24.91
CA VAL A 87 7.41 -2.37 -24.62
C VAL A 87 8.26 -2.47 -23.37
N LEU A 88 9.29 -1.64 -23.24
CA LEU A 88 10.14 -1.63 -22.03
C LEU A 88 9.36 -1.22 -20.78
N GLN A 89 8.52 -0.20 -20.85
CA GLN A 89 7.68 0.21 -19.74
C GLN A 89 6.73 -0.91 -19.28
N ARG A 90 6.08 -1.60 -20.23
CA ARG A 90 5.20 -2.74 -19.92
C ARG A 90 5.93 -3.89 -19.26
N ALA A 91 7.16 -4.21 -19.72
CA ALA A 91 7.98 -5.22 -19.09
C ALA A 91 8.32 -4.86 -17.64
N VAL A 92 8.65 -3.59 -17.37
CA VAL A 92 8.91 -3.09 -16.02
C VAL A 92 7.64 -3.20 -15.15
N PHE A 93 6.49 -2.75 -15.64
CA PHE A 93 5.22 -2.83 -14.89
C PHE A 93 4.82 -4.28 -14.59
N HIS A 94 4.99 -5.19 -15.56
CA HIS A 94 4.67 -6.61 -15.37
C HIS A 94 5.52 -7.25 -14.29
N VAL A 95 6.81 -6.94 -14.25
CA VAL A 95 7.74 -7.46 -13.22
C VAL A 95 7.44 -6.87 -11.84
N GLN A 96 7.13 -5.57 -11.77
CA GLN A 96 6.74 -4.91 -10.52
C GLN A 96 5.42 -5.47 -9.95
N SER A 97 4.43 -5.72 -10.81
CA SER A 97 3.15 -6.31 -10.40
C SER A 97 3.27 -7.77 -9.95
N SER A 98 4.27 -8.50 -10.46
CA SER A 98 4.55 -9.89 -10.05
C SER A 98 5.49 -10.01 -8.83
N GLY A 99 5.83 -8.89 -8.18
CA GLY A 99 6.67 -8.86 -6.96
C GLY A 99 8.14 -9.22 -7.20
N ARG A 100 8.60 -9.26 -8.44
CA ARG A 100 10.01 -9.50 -8.80
C ARG A 100 10.77 -8.18 -8.87
N SER A 101 12.07 -8.21 -8.56
CA SER A 101 12.89 -7.01 -8.48
C SER A 101 13.64 -6.66 -9.76
N GLU A 102 13.79 -7.59 -10.70
CA GLU A 102 14.62 -7.44 -11.91
C GLU A 102 13.86 -7.84 -13.18
N VAL A 103 14.01 -7.01 -14.22
CA VAL A 103 13.45 -7.24 -15.55
C VAL A 103 14.48 -7.98 -16.40
N THR A 104 14.13 -9.16 -16.87
CA THR A 104 14.98 -10.00 -17.74
C THR A 104 14.57 -9.88 -19.21
N GLY A 105 15.41 -10.36 -20.13
CA GLY A 105 15.10 -10.41 -21.58
C GLY A 105 13.81 -11.19 -21.88
N ALA A 106 13.55 -12.27 -21.17
CA ALA A 106 12.31 -13.05 -21.30
C ALA A 106 11.04 -12.25 -20.93
N ASN A 107 11.11 -11.34 -19.93
CA ASN A 107 10.00 -10.45 -19.61
C ASN A 107 9.71 -9.44 -20.72
N VAL A 108 10.77 -8.96 -21.40
CA VAL A 108 10.64 -8.05 -22.54
C VAL A 108 10.04 -8.77 -23.75
N LEU A 109 10.40 -10.04 -23.99
CA LEU A 109 9.76 -10.87 -25.03
C LEU A 109 8.23 -10.96 -24.81
N VAL A 110 7.78 -11.23 -23.58
CA VAL A 110 6.34 -11.24 -23.25
C VAL A 110 5.68 -9.90 -23.58
N ALA A 111 6.37 -8.79 -23.30
CA ALA A 111 5.83 -7.45 -23.57
C ALA A 111 5.73 -7.12 -25.05
N ILE A 112 6.60 -7.66 -25.92
CA ILE A 112 6.55 -7.47 -27.39
C ILE A 112 5.22 -7.94 -27.97
N PHE A 113 4.64 -9.04 -27.47
CA PHE A 113 3.34 -9.53 -27.95
C PHE A 113 2.18 -8.54 -27.71
N SER A 114 2.36 -7.56 -26.86
CA SER A 114 1.35 -6.53 -26.60
C SER A 114 1.32 -5.43 -27.70
N GLU A 115 2.36 -5.33 -28.53
CA GLU A 115 2.40 -4.44 -29.70
C GLU A 115 1.98 -5.22 -30.94
N GLN A 116 0.67 -5.47 -31.06
CA GLN A 116 0.11 -6.36 -32.12
C GLN A 116 0.38 -5.88 -33.54
N GLU A 117 0.60 -4.59 -33.74
CA GLU A 117 0.90 -3.98 -35.06
C GLU A 117 2.39 -4.03 -35.42
N SER A 118 3.28 -4.48 -34.49
CA SER A 118 4.71 -4.58 -34.77
C SER A 118 5.02 -5.81 -35.62
N HIS A 119 5.97 -5.67 -36.55
CA HIS A 119 6.45 -6.81 -37.36
C HIS A 119 7.16 -7.85 -36.47
N ALA A 120 7.79 -7.42 -35.39
CA ALA A 120 8.39 -8.30 -34.38
C ALA A 120 7.36 -9.28 -33.79
N ALA A 121 6.17 -8.79 -33.37
CA ALA A 121 5.10 -9.66 -32.87
C ALA A 121 4.54 -10.58 -33.95
N TYR A 122 4.47 -10.12 -35.22
CA TYR A 122 4.07 -10.94 -36.34
C TYR A 122 5.08 -12.09 -36.61
N LEU A 123 6.37 -11.81 -36.59
CA LEU A 123 7.41 -12.82 -36.81
C LEU A 123 7.42 -13.89 -35.70
N LEU A 124 7.23 -13.51 -34.45
CA LEU A 124 7.09 -14.46 -33.35
C LEU A 124 5.88 -15.39 -33.55
N LYS A 125 4.73 -14.85 -33.94
CA LYS A 125 3.52 -15.65 -34.24
C LYS A 125 3.70 -16.54 -35.48
N LYS A 126 4.39 -16.05 -36.52
CA LYS A 126 4.70 -16.82 -37.74
C LYS A 126 5.55 -18.05 -37.43
N ASN A 127 6.44 -17.95 -36.42
CA ASN A 127 7.26 -19.06 -35.92
C ASN A 127 6.54 -19.89 -34.85
N ASP A 128 5.20 -19.82 -34.81
CA ASP A 128 4.33 -20.60 -33.90
C ASP A 128 4.67 -20.44 -32.43
N ILE A 129 5.15 -19.23 -32.03
CA ILE A 129 5.44 -18.86 -30.65
C ILE A 129 4.28 -18.02 -30.14
N SER A 130 3.63 -18.49 -29.09
CA SER A 130 2.59 -17.72 -28.40
C SER A 130 3.11 -17.03 -27.15
N ARG A 131 2.42 -15.97 -26.75
CA ARG A 131 2.72 -15.31 -25.46
C ARG A 131 2.65 -16.29 -24.29
N LEU A 132 1.69 -17.23 -24.33
CA LEU A 132 1.44 -18.19 -23.26
C LEU A 132 2.61 -19.18 -23.12
N ASP A 133 3.23 -19.61 -24.21
CA ASP A 133 4.37 -20.53 -24.20
C ASP A 133 5.55 -19.92 -23.45
N ILE A 134 5.85 -18.62 -23.70
CA ILE A 134 6.92 -17.91 -23.01
C ILE A 134 6.57 -17.68 -21.52
N VAL A 135 5.33 -17.35 -21.22
CA VAL A 135 4.89 -17.17 -19.82
C VAL A 135 4.95 -18.49 -19.04
N ASN A 136 4.54 -19.62 -19.66
CA ASN A 136 4.61 -20.94 -19.03
C ASN A 136 6.08 -21.36 -18.79
N PHE A 137 6.98 -21.05 -19.74
CA PHE A 137 8.40 -21.30 -19.54
C PHE A 137 8.96 -20.46 -18.35
N ILE A 138 8.66 -19.16 -18.28
CA ILE A 138 9.14 -18.26 -17.21
C ILE A 138 8.58 -18.66 -15.83
N SER A 139 7.33 -19.15 -15.78
CA SER A 139 6.62 -19.44 -14.52
C SER A 139 6.82 -20.86 -14.01
N HIS A 140 6.92 -21.82 -14.91
CA HIS A 140 6.88 -23.27 -14.57
C HIS A 140 8.02 -24.07 -15.19
N GLY A 141 8.87 -23.48 -16.02
CA GLY A 141 9.94 -24.19 -16.73
C GLY A 141 9.42 -25.21 -17.76
N ILE A 142 8.15 -25.14 -18.17
CA ILE A 142 7.52 -26.07 -19.11
C ILE A 142 7.96 -25.72 -20.53
N THR A 143 8.57 -26.69 -21.22
CA THR A 143 8.96 -26.56 -22.64
C THR A 143 7.86 -27.09 -23.55
N LYS A 144 7.76 -26.59 -24.78
CA LYS A 144 6.77 -27.00 -25.78
C LYS A 144 6.87 -28.52 -26.08
N ALA A 145 8.07 -29.09 -25.95
CA ALA A 145 8.32 -30.53 -26.09
C ALA A 145 7.68 -31.41 -25.00
N SER A 146 7.36 -30.88 -23.82
CA SER A 146 6.71 -31.61 -22.73
C SER A 146 5.19 -31.67 -22.86
N ASN A 147 4.59 -30.90 -23.76
CA ASN A 147 3.15 -30.86 -24.01
C ASN A 147 2.71 -31.73 -25.19
N GLU A 148 3.64 -32.32 -25.97
CA GLU A 148 3.31 -33.17 -27.13
C GLU A 148 3.02 -34.64 -26.77
N GLY A 149 3.01 -34.98 -25.47
CA GLY A 149 2.77 -36.34 -24.99
C GLY A 149 1.31 -36.74 -24.80
N ASP A 150 0.34 -35.82 -24.85
CA ASP A 150 -1.04 -36.13 -24.50
C ASP A 150 -2.10 -35.33 -25.27
N SER A 151 -1.96 -35.19 -26.58
CA SER A 151 -3.11 -34.84 -27.45
C SER A 151 -2.80 -35.09 -28.91
N ALA A 152 -2.85 -36.37 -29.29
CA ALA A 152 -3.02 -36.73 -30.70
C ALA A 152 -4.52 -36.82 -31.03
N SER A 153 -4.90 -36.13 -32.12
CA SER A 153 -6.16 -36.08 -32.86
C SER A 153 -7.10 -34.93 -32.43
N SER A 154 -7.36 -33.99 -33.26
CA SER A 154 -7.85 -34.04 -34.64
C SER A 154 -7.81 -32.66 -35.31
N SER A 155 -7.28 -32.66 -36.50
CA SER A 155 -7.34 -31.60 -37.50
C SER A 155 -8.71 -31.55 -38.20
N ASP A 156 -9.05 -30.34 -38.66
CA ASP A 156 -9.86 -29.99 -39.83
C ASP A 156 -11.27 -30.51 -40.03
N SER A 157 -12.22 -29.60 -40.09
CA SER A 157 -12.79 -29.21 -41.40
C SER A 157 -13.96 -28.23 -41.24
N PHE A 158 -13.93 -27.20 -42.10
CA PHE A 158 -15.09 -26.38 -42.45
C PHE A 158 -16.16 -27.23 -43.13
N GLY A 159 -17.43 -27.04 -42.75
CA GLY A 159 -18.53 -27.56 -43.58
C GLY A 159 -19.80 -27.74 -42.74
N GLY A 160 -20.81 -26.93 -43.05
CA GLY A 160 -22.06 -26.78 -42.34
C GLY A 160 -22.93 -28.02 -42.25
N ALA A 161 -23.91 -27.82 -41.42
CA ALA A 161 -25.22 -28.38 -41.33
C ALA A 161 -25.55 -29.01 -39.97
N GLU A 162 -26.56 -28.44 -39.40
CA GLU A 162 -27.46 -28.92 -38.39
C GLU A 162 -27.43 -30.45 -38.12
N ASN A 163 -27.11 -30.82 -36.92
CA ASN A 163 -27.98 -31.64 -36.04
C ASN A 163 -27.20 -32.29 -34.90
N ALA A 164 -27.89 -32.38 -33.74
CA ALA A 164 -27.71 -33.32 -32.66
C ALA A 164 -26.58 -33.07 -31.65
N GLU A 165 -26.99 -32.57 -30.54
CA GLU A 165 -26.76 -33.03 -29.16
C GLU A 165 -25.69 -34.11 -29.02
N GLU A 166 -24.46 -33.71 -28.78
CA GLU A 166 -23.52 -34.37 -27.91
C GLU A 166 -22.71 -33.31 -27.19
N ALA A 167 -22.90 -33.23 -25.87
CA ALA A 167 -22.20 -32.31 -24.99
C ALA A 167 -20.71 -32.66 -25.05
N ASN A 168 -19.91 -31.76 -25.61
CA ASN A 168 -18.45 -31.86 -25.60
C ASN A 168 -17.96 -31.92 -24.15
N SER A 169 -17.04 -32.83 -23.90
CA SER A 169 -16.43 -33.08 -22.57
C SER A 169 -15.77 -31.82 -21.94
N GLU A 170 -15.58 -30.76 -22.71
CA GLU A 170 -14.99 -29.48 -22.25
C GLU A 170 -16.00 -28.55 -21.53
N ASP A 171 -17.31 -28.71 -21.75
CA ASP A 171 -18.37 -27.87 -21.14
C ASP A 171 -19.08 -28.57 -19.95
N ARG A 172 -18.41 -29.47 -19.24
CA ARG A 172 -18.99 -30.12 -18.07
C ARG A 172 -19.09 -29.15 -16.89
N LEU A 173 -20.19 -29.25 -16.13
CA LEU A 173 -20.44 -28.46 -14.91
C LEU A 173 -19.25 -28.51 -13.93
N GLU A 174 -18.61 -29.66 -13.81
CA GLU A 174 -17.48 -29.94 -12.92
C GLU A 174 -16.23 -29.07 -13.21
N ASN A 175 -16.08 -28.58 -14.46
CA ASN A 175 -14.93 -27.74 -14.84
C ASN A 175 -15.08 -26.27 -14.40
N PHE A 176 -16.30 -25.81 -14.13
CA PHE A 176 -16.63 -24.41 -13.89
C PHE A 176 -17.42 -24.18 -12.60
N ALA A 177 -17.91 -25.25 -11.96
CA ALA A 177 -18.64 -25.17 -10.71
C ALA A 177 -18.21 -26.27 -9.75
N THR A 178 -17.89 -25.89 -8.52
CA THR A 178 -17.50 -26.79 -7.45
C THR A 178 -18.72 -27.24 -6.67
N ASN A 179 -18.91 -28.55 -6.51
CA ASN A 179 -19.95 -29.10 -5.65
C ASN A 179 -19.56 -28.98 -4.17
N LEU A 180 -20.13 -28.02 -3.46
CA LEU A 180 -19.81 -27.75 -2.06
C LEU A 180 -20.24 -28.91 -1.13
N ASN A 181 -21.27 -29.67 -1.46
CA ASN A 181 -21.68 -30.81 -0.66
C ASN A 181 -20.64 -31.93 -0.69
N GLU A 182 -19.95 -32.14 -1.82
CA GLU A 182 -18.86 -33.12 -1.92
C GLU A 182 -17.62 -32.63 -1.15
N VAL A 183 -17.28 -31.34 -1.25
CA VAL A 183 -16.20 -30.72 -0.45
C VAL A 183 -16.50 -30.89 1.05
N ALA A 184 -17.77 -30.72 1.45
CA ALA A 184 -18.21 -30.92 2.84
C ALA A 184 -18.02 -32.38 3.29
N LYS A 185 -18.40 -33.35 2.45
CA LYS A 185 -18.22 -34.79 2.75
C LYS A 185 -16.75 -35.18 2.92
N GLN A 186 -15.85 -34.53 2.17
CA GLN A 186 -14.41 -34.72 2.29
C GLN A 186 -13.80 -34.07 3.54
N GLY A 187 -14.57 -33.28 4.31
CA GLY A 187 -14.09 -32.56 5.49
C GLY A 187 -13.25 -31.29 5.19
N ASN A 188 -13.26 -30.82 3.93
CA ASN A 188 -12.45 -29.73 3.48
C ASN A 188 -13.12 -28.34 3.71
N ILE A 189 -14.36 -28.32 4.22
CA ILE A 189 -15.05 -27.06 4.59
C ILE A 189 -14.71 -26.68 6.03
N ASP A 190 -14.53 -25.39 6.25
CA ASP A 190 -14.32 -24.82 7.57
C ASP A 190 -15.64 -24.78 8.38
N PRO A 191 -15.59 -25.04 9.70
CA PRO A 191 -16.79 -25.00 10.53
C PRO A 191 -17.36 -23.57 10.59
N LEU A 192 -18.64 -23.41 10.27
CA LEU A 192 -19.35 -22.14 10.41
C LEU A 192 -19.70 -21.89 11.88
N ILE A 193 -19.17 -20.83 12.46
CA ILE A 193 -19.32 -20.51 13.89
C ILE A 193 -19.93 -19.11 14.03
N GLY A 194 -20.94 -18.97 14.88
CA GLY A 194 -21.52 -17.66 15.26
C GLY A 194 -22.36 -16.99 14.18
N ARG A 195 -22.78 -17.72 13.14
CA ARG A 195 -23.61 -17.22 12.03
C ARG A 195 -24.96 -17.95 11.91
N ASP A 196 -25.46 -18.48 13.00
CA ASP A 196 -26.70 -19.26 12.99
C ASP A 196 -27.92 -18.47 12.52
N LYS A 197 -28.02 -17.17 12.91
CA LYS A 197 -29.14 -16.30 12.53
C LYS A 197 -29.15 -16.01 11.02
N GLU A 198 -27.99 -15.69 10.47
CA GLU A 198 -27.84 -15.38 9.04
C GLU A 198 -28.08 -16.64 8.20
N LEU A 199 -27.59 -17.79 8.67
CA LEU A 199 -27.81 -19.07 8.01
C LEU A 199 -29.27 -19.49 8.06
N GLU A 200 -29.93 -19.39 9.22
CA GLU A 200 -31.37 -19.66 9.35
C GLU A 200 -32.19 -18.75 8.44
N ARG A 201 -31.81 -17.46 8.37
CA ARG A 201 -32.46 -16.52 7.45
C ARG A 201 -32.25 -16.88 5.99
N THR A 202 -31.08 -17.36 5.61
CA THR A 202 -30.76 -17.85 4.26
C THR A 202 -31.64 -19.05 3.92
N ILE A 203 -31.76 -20.01 4.82
CA ILE A 203 -32.66 -21.18 4.68
C ILE A 203 -34.12 -20.75 4.52
N GLN A 204 -34.59 -19.84 5.38
CA GLN A 204 -35.96 -19.31 5.28
C GLN A 204 -36.23 -18.67 3.93
N VAL A 205 -35.27 -17.93 3.38
CA VAL A 205 -35.42 -17.30 2.06
C VAL A 205 -35.47 -18.34 0.96
N LEU A 206 -34.60 -19.36 0.96
CA LEU A 206 -34.56 -20.44 -0.03
C LEU A 206 -35.87 -21.27 -0.05
N CYS A 207 -36.55 -21.39 1.06
CA CYS A 207 -37.85 -22.11 1.18
C CYS A 207 -39.06 -21.24 0.72
N ARG A 208 -38.89 -20.00 0.32
CA ARG A 208 -40.00 -19.13 -0.10
C ARG A 208 -40.51 -19.50 -1.50
N ARG A 209 -41.78 -19.26 -1.75
CA ARG A 209 -42.37 -19.45 -3.08
C ARG A 209 -41.90 -18.41 -4.11
N ARG A 210 -41.62 -17.19 -3.67
CA ARG A 210 -41.15 -16.07 -4.50
C ARG A 210 -40.02 -15.33 -3.76
N LYS A 211 -39.13 -14.68 -4.50
CA LYS A 211 -37.91 -14.08 -3.94
C LYS A 211 -37.14 -15.07 -3.06
N ASN A 212 -36.99 -16.26 -3.58
CA ASN A 212 -36.33 -17.40 -2.94
C ASN A 212 -34.82 -17.43 -3.16
N ASN A 213 -34.22 -16.33 -3.65
CA ASN A 213 -32.81 -16.19 -3.87
C ASN A 213 -32.24 -15.23 -2.81
N PRO A 214 -31.49 -15.71 -1.82
CA PRO A 214 -30.80 -14.84 -0.85
C PRO A 214 -29.64 -14.11 -1.51
N LEU A 215 -29.46 -12.83 -1.17
CA LEU A 215 -28.30 -12.04 -1.51
C LEU A 215 -27.60 -11.61 -0.23
N LEU A 216 -26.43 -12.17 0.00
CA LEU A 216 -25.58 -11.89 1.14
C LEU A 216 -24.81 -10.59 0.88
N VAL A 217 -25.13 -9.52 1.62
CA VAL A 217 -24.53 -8.20 1.43
C VAL A 217 -23.74 -7.84 2.68
N GLY A 218 -22.46 -7.51 2.52
CA GLY A 218 -21.56 -7.16 3.63
C GLY A 218 -20.19 -6.81 3.12
N GLU A 219 -19.36 -6.21 3.95
CA GLU A 219 -18.01 -5.82 3.59
C GLU A 219 -17.14 -7.03 3.20
N ALA A 220 -16.01 -6.78 2.53
CA ALA A 220 -15.04 -7.83 2.21
C ALA A 220 -14.48 -8.46 3.50
N GLY A 221 -14.30 -9.80 3.51
CA GLY A 221 -13.72 -10.50 4.65
C GLY A 221 -14.63 -10.76 5.86
N VAL A 222 -15.94 -10.42 5.79
CA VAL A 222 -16.88 -10.69 6.91
C VAL A 222 -17.41 -12.13 6.93
N GLY A 223 -17.03 -12.99 5.97
CA GLY A 223 -17.40 -14.41 5.91
C GLY A 223 -18.68 -14.69 5.13
N LYS A 224 -18.98 -13.96 4.04
CA LYS A 224 -20.14 -14.21 3.17
C LYS A 224 -20.09 -15.61 2.53
N THR A 225 -18.96 -15.99 1.98
CA THR A 225 -18.73 -17.31 1.34
C THR A 225 -18.88 -18.45 2.33
N ALA A 226 -18.40 -18.26 3.57
CA ALA A 226 -18.52 -19.24 4.64
C ALA A 226 -19.99 -19.62 4.99
N ILE A 227 -20.95 -18.71 4.72
CA ILE A 227 -22.38 -19.03 4.93
C ILE A 227 -22.87 -20.06 3.91
N ALA A 228 -22.45 -19.95 2.64
CA ALA A 228 -22.82 -20.93 1.61
C ALA A 228 -22.14 -22.30 1.88
N GLU A 229 -20.89 -22.30 2.28
CA GLU A 229 -20.14 -23.49 2.69
C GLU A 229 -20.75 -24.15 3.94
N GLY A 230 -21.07 -23.35 4.96
CA GLY A 230 -21.74 -23.83 6.17
C GLY A 230 -23.15 -24.38 5.91
N LEU A 231 -23.87 -23.83 4.92
CA LEU A 231 -25.15 -24.38 4.47
C LEU A 231 -24.95 -25.74 3.83
N ALA A 232 -23.97 -25.91 2.94
CA ALA A 232 -23.63 -27.19 2.32
C ALA A 232 -23.26 -28.24 3.38
N TRP A 233 -22.47 -27.87 4.39
CA TRP A 233 -22.13 -28.74 5.50
C TRP A 233 -23.37 -29.19 6.29
N ARG A 234 -24.30 -28.24 6.64
CA ARG A 234 -25.56 -28.60 7.34
C ARG A 234 -26.49 -29.46 6.50
N ILE A 235 -26.50 -29.31 5.18
CA ILE A 235 -27.26 -30.20 4.29
C ILE A 235 -26.71 -31.63 4.38
N VAL A 236 -25.38 -31.78 4.32
CA VAL A 236 -24.71 -33.09 4.41
C VAL A 236 -24.96 -33.79 5.76
N GLU A 237 -24.97 -33.02 6.85
CA GLU A 237 -25.23 -33.48 8.21
C GLU A 237 -26.75 -33.70 8.50
N GLY A 238 -27.63 -33.36 7.55
CA GLY A 238 -29.07 -33.46 7.75
C GLY A 238 -29.68 -32.48 8.75
N GLN A 239 -28.97 -31.38 9.05
CA GLN A 239 -29.38 -30.35 10.01
C GLN A 239 -30.18 -29.22 9.36
N VAL A 240 -30.94 -29.53 8.34
CA VAL A 240 -31.76 -28.59 7.58
C VAL A 240 -33.19 -29.08 7.44
N PRO A 241 -34.20 -28.24 7.15
CA PRO A 241 -35.57 -28.66 6.87
C PRO A 241 -35.64 -29.61 5.68
N GLU A 242 -36.60 -30.55 5.73
CA GLU A 242 -36.81 -31.59 4.68
C GLU A 242 -36.84 -31.01 3.25
N ILE A 243 -37.38 -29.79 3.07
CA ILE A 243 -37.53 -29.11 1.76
C ILE A 243 -36.21 -28.89 1.04
N ILE A 244 -35.10 -28.76 1.78
CA ILE A 244 -33.76 -28.50 1.20
C ILE A 244 -32.75 -29.57 1.53
N GLN A 245 -33.18 -30.70 2.13
CA GLN A 245 -32.30 -31.75 2.54
C GLN A 245 -31.67 -32.52 1.35
N SER A 246 -32.34 -32.53 0.20
CA SER A 246 -31.86 -33.12 -1.06
C SER A 246 -31.03 -32.11 -1.88
N SER A 247 -30.97 -30.84 -1.47
CA SER A 247 -30.35 -29.80 -2.29
C SER A 247 -28.83 -29.93 -2.37
N VAL A 248 -28.28 -29.66 -3.54
CA VAL A 248 -26.85 -29.60 -3.82
C VAL A 248 -26.44 -28.18 -4.16
N ILE A 249 -25.40 -27.67 -3.50
CA ILE A 249 -24.89 -26.31 -3.73
C ILE A 249 -23.70 -26.35 -4.67
N TYR A 250 -23.83 -25.69 -5.80
CA TYR A 250 -22.77 -25.53 -6.79
C TYR A 250 -22.20 -24.11 -6.72
N SER A 251 -20.93 -23.98 -6.37
CA SER A 251 -20.20 -22.70 -6.37
C SER A 251 -19.63 -22.43 -7.75
N LEU A 252 -20.09 -21.37 -8.41
CA LEU A 252 -19.65 -20.99 -9.75
C LEU A 252 -18.35 -20.21 -9.71
N ASP A 253 -17.35 -20.67 -10.48
CA ASP A 253 -16.11 -19.95 -10.71
C ASP A 253 -16.21 -19.12 -12.01
N ILE A 254 -16.47 -17.82 -11.84
CA ILE A 254 -16.56 -16.87 -12.95
C ILE A 254 -15.21 -16.67 -13.62
N GLY A 255 -14.11 -16.75 -12.86
CA GLY A 255 -12.75 -16.63 -13.39
C GLY A 255 -12.43 -17.72 -14.40
N SER A 256 -12.73 -18.97 -14.07
CA SER A 256 -12.57 -20.12 -14.98
C SER A 256 -13.47 -20.04 -16.21
N LEU A 257 -14.67 -19.47 -16.07
CA LEU A 257 -15.56 -19.22 -17.21
C LEU A 257 -15.04 -18.22 -18.21
N LEU A 258 -14.35 -17.19 -17.72
CA LEU A 258 -13.74 -16.13 -18.55
C LEU A 258 -12.38 -16.56 -19.12
N ALA A 259 -11.70 -17.48 -18.47
CA ALA A 259 -10.38 -17.96 -18.89
C ALA A 259 -10.46 -18.64 -20.28
N GLY A 260 -9.56 -18.24 -21.19
CA GLY A 260 -9.48 -18.82 -22.54
C GLY A 260 -10.59 -18.39 -23.51
N THR A 261 -11.54 -17.53 -23.13
CA THR A 261 -12.53 -16.99 -24.06
C THR A 261 -11.91 -15.85 -24.86
N LYS A 262 -11.68 -16.04 -26.15
CA LYS A 262 -11.20 -14.99 -27.08
C LYS A 262 -12.34 -14.08 -27.58
N TYR A 263 -13.55 -14.61 -27.62
CA TYR A 263 -14.72 -13.93 -28.13
C TYR A 263 -15.87 -13.99 -27.13
N ARG A 264 -16.64 -12.94 -27.10
CA ARG A 264 -17.84 -12.75 -26.28
C ARG A 264 -18.82 -13.94 -26.33
N GLY A 265 -19.02 -14.50 -27.52
CA GLY A 265 -19.95 -15.61 -27.74
C GLY A 265 -19.54 -16.91 -27.04
N ASP A 266 -18.28 -17.08 -26.73
CA ASP A 266 -17.76 -18.30 -26.08
C ASP A 266 -18.18 -18.35 -24.61
N PHE A 267 -18.06 -17.22 -23.89
CA PHE A 267 -18.53 -17.11 -22.51
C PHE A 267 -20.07 -17.34 -22.42
N GLU A 268 -20.85 -16.69 -23.32
CA GLU A 268 -22.30 -16.87 -23.32
C GLU A 268 -22.70 -18.32 -23.58
N LYS A 269 -22.02 -19.00 -24.51
CA LYS A 269 -22.27 -20.42 -24.84
C LYS A 269 -21.95 -21.31 -23.63
N ARG A 270 -20.77 -21.14 -23.02
CA ARG A 270 -20.37 -21.90 -21.82
C ARG A 270 -21.34 -21.68 -20.68
N PHE A 271 -21.62 -20.43 -20.34
CA PHE A 271 -22.54 -20.09 -19.26
C PHE A 271 -23.96 -20.65 -19.50
N LYS A 272 -24.46 -20.58 -20.73
CA LYS A 272 -25.76 -21.17 -21.12
C LYS A 272 -25.75 -22.69 -21.03
N ALA A 273 -24.65 -23.35 -21.35
CA ALA A 273 -24.50 -24.79 -21.23
C ALA A 273 -24.57 -25.23 -19.75
N ILE A 274 -23.85 -24.52 -18.86
CA ILE A 274 -23.88 -24.75 -17.41
C ILE A 274 -25.27 -24.55 -16.84
N LEU A 275 -25.95 -23.45 -17.19
CA LEU A 275 -27.29 -23.19 -16.74
C LEU A 275 -28.28 -24.28 -17.18
N LYS A 276 -28.13 -24.83 -18.40
CA LYS A 276 -28.96 -25.96 -18.87
C LYS A 276 -28.65 -27.25 -18.13
N GLN A 277 -27.42 -27.49 -17.69
CA GLN A 277 -27.06 -28.65 -16.87
C GLN A 277 -27.66 -28.52 -15.47
N LEU A 278 -27.51 -27.32 -14.84
CA LEU A 278 -28.12 -27.02 -13.54
C LEU A 278 -29.64 -27.10 -13.55
N GLU A 279 -30.30 -26.79 -14.68
CA GLU A 279 -31.77 -26.91 -14.83
C GLU A 279 -32.25 -28.40 -14.85
N LYS A 280 -31.35 -29.32 -15.20
CA LYS A 280 -31.65 -30.78 -15.19
C LYS A 280 -31.43 -31.41 -13.82
N GLU A 281 -30.62 -30.79 -12.97
CA GLU A 281 -30.37 -31.24 -11.60
C GLU A 281 -31.55 -30.85 -10.71
N GLU A 282 -32.29 -31.79 -10.20
CA GLU A 282 -33.36 -31.52 -9.23
C GLU A 282 -32.75 -30.96 -7.94
N ASP A 283 -33.32 -29.85 -7.43
CA ASP A 283 -32.91 -29.20 -6.20
C ASP A 283 -31.49 -28.54 -6.20
N ALA A 284 -30.94 -28.25 -7.37
CA ALA A 284 -29.68 -27.51 -7.45
C ALA A 284 -29.81 -26.04 -6.91
N ILE A 285 -28.82 -25.64 -6.12
CA ILE A 285 -28.67 -24.25 -5.64
C ILE A 285 -27.36 -23.73 -6.21
N LEU A 286 -27.42 -22.65 -7.00
CA LEU A 286 -26.25 -22.01 -7.55
C LEU A 286 -25.75 -20.94 -6.58
N PHE A 287 -24.51 -21.07 -6.11
CA PHE A 287 -23.83 -20.02 -5.36
C PHE A 287 -22.92 -19.21 -6.29
N ILE A 288 -23.07 -17.91 -6.27
CA ILE A 288 -22.25 -16.97 -7.07
C ILE A 288 -21.63 -15.96 -6.11
N ASP A 289 -20.34 -16.14 -5.89
CA ASP A 289 -19.57 -15.14 -5.16
C ASP A 289 -19.34 -13.91 -6.04
N GLU A 290 -19.36 -12.72 -5.46
CA GLU A 290 -19.25 -11.46 -6.18
C GLU A 290 -20.21 -11.35 -7.38
N ILE A 291 -21.51 -11.62 -7.16
CA ILE A 291 -22.54 -11.68 -8.21
C ILE A 291 -22.61 -10.39 -9.07
N HIS A 292 -22.10 -9.26 -8.57
CA HIS A 292 -22.01 -8.01 -9.32
C HIS A 292 -21.10 -8.13 -10.56
N THR A 293 -20.14 -9.05 -10.55
CA THR A 293 -19.23 -9.31 -11.69
C THR A 293 -19.98 -9.81 -12.92
N ILE A 294 -21.07 -10.57 -12.72
CA ILE A 294 -21.92 -11.04 -13.81
C ILE A 294 -22.70 -9.88 -14.47
N ILE A 295 -23.03 -8.83 -13.69
CA ILE A 295 -23.77 -7.66 -14.18
C ILE A 295 -22.81 -6.73 -14.93
N GLY A 296 -21.53 -6.64 -14.50
CA GLY A 296 -20.53 -5.75 -15.07
C GLY A 296 -19.65 -6.35 -16.16
N ALA A 297 -19.66 -7.66 -16.34
CA ALA A 297 -18.78 -8.38 -17.27
C ALA A 297 -19.10 -8.08 -18.75
N GLY A 298 -19.03 -6.83 -19.16
CA GLY A 298 -19.30 -6.47 -20.56
C GLY A 298 -19.21 -4.99 -20.87
N ALA A 299 -18.91 -4.15 -19.89
CA ALA A 299 -18.94 -2.68 -20.07
C ALA A 299 -17.65 -2.07 -20.66
N ALA A 300 -16.56 -2.81 -20.82
CA ALA A 300 -15.25 -2.25 -21.18
C ALA A 300 -15.03 -1.96 -22.68
N SER A 301 -15.91 -2.38 -23.59
CA SER A 301 -15.79 -2.03 -25.02
C SER A 301 -17.14 -2.07 -25.73
N GLY A 302 -17.91 -1.03 -25.63
CA GLY A 302 -18.93 -0.63 -26.64
C GLY A 302 -20.11 -1.57 -26.93
N GLY A 303 -20.35 -2.60 -26.10
CA GLY A 303 -21.47 -3.52 -26.32
C GLY A 303 -21.80 -4.32 -25.05
N GLN A 304 -22.88 -3.95 -24.37
CA GLN A 304 -23.37 -4.62 -23.18
C GLN A 304 -23.70 -6.10 -23.43
N VAL A 305 -22.89 -7.01 -22.88
CA VAL A 305 -23.34 -8.37 -22.59
C VAL A 305 -23.71 -8.42 -21.15
N ASP A 306 -24.92 -8.65 -20.95
CA ASP A 306 -25.50 -8.79 -19.64
C ASP A 306 -25.72 -10.29 -19.41
N ALA A 307 -24.69 -10.97 -18.85
CA ALA A 307 -24.86 -12.37 -18.41
C ALA A 307 -26.05 -12.49 -17.44
N ALA A 308 -26.43 -11.40 -16.80
CA ALA A 308 -27.64 -11.26 -16.05
C ALA A 308 -28.90 -11.61 -16.87
N ASN A 309 -28.91 -11.31 -18.18
CA ASN A 309 -30.04 -11.64 -19.06
C ASN A 309 -30.21 -13.15 -19.27
N LEU A 310 -29.15 -13.93 -19.16
CA LEU A 310 -29.20 -15.38 -19.28
C LEU A 310 -29.78 -16.07 -18.02
N ILE A 311 -29.48 -15.52 -16.84
CA ILE A 311 -29.96 -16.12 -15.57
C ILE A 311 -31.38 -15.64 -15.20
N LYS A 312 -31.79 -14.45 -15.64
CA LYS A 312 -33.12 -13.86 -15.34
C LYS A 312 -34.31 -14.79 -15.62
N PRO A 313 -34.38 -15.51 -16.75
CA PRO A 313 -35.54 -16.39 -17.03
C PRO A 313 -35.61 -17.55 -16.03
N LEU A 314 -34.47 -18.15 -15.67
CA LEU A 314 -34.42 -19.31 -14.77
C LEU A 314 -34.79 -18.93 -13.32
N LEU A 315 -34.32 -17.78 -12.86
CA LEU A 315 -34.71 -17.23 -11.55
C LEU A 315 -36.20 -16.84 -11.52
N SER A 316 -36.75 -16.41 -12.67
CA SER A 316 -38.18 -16.02 -12.78
C SER A 316 -39.11 -17.22 -12.77
N SER A 317 -38.72 -18.30 -13.42
CA SER A 317 -39.51 -19.55 -13.46
C SER A 317 -39.47 -20.32 -12.15
N GLY A 318 -38.50 -19.98 -11.24
CA GLY A 318 -38.26 -20.73 -10.01
C GLY A 318 -37.59 -22.09 -10.22
N LYS A 319 -37.09 -22.34 -11.44
CA LYS A 319 -36.41 -23.59 -11.79
C LYS A 319 -35.00 -23.69 -11.23
N LEU A 320 -34.38 -22.52 -10.95
CA LEU A 320 -33.06 -22.44 -10.34
C LEU A 320 -33.14 -21.54 -9.11
N ARG A 321 -32.60 -22.02 -7.99
CA ARG A 321 -32.38 -21.24 -6.80
C ARG A 321 -30.93 -20.71 -6.84
N CYS A 322 -30.73 -19.45 -6.40
CA CYS A 322 -29.42 -18.82 -6.43
C CYS A 322 -29.15 -18.12 -5.10
N ILE A 323 -27.94 -18.33 -4.58
CA ILE A 323 -27.37 -17.56 -3.48
C ILE A 323 -26.32 -16.63 -4.10
N GLY A 324 -26.47 -15.32 -3.92
CA GLY A 324 -25.44 -14.36 -4.36
C GLY A 324 -24.72 -13.74 -3.18
N SER A 325 -23.47 -13.33 -3.36
CA SER A 325 -22.75 -12.48 -2.43
C SER A 325 -22.31 -11.18 -3.10
N THR A 326 -22.22 -10.09 -2.36
CA THR A 326 -21.71 -8.80 -2.86
C THR A 326 -21.33 -7.88 -1.68
N THR A 327 -20.63 -6.78 -1.95
CA THR A 327 -20.37 -5.76 -0.93
C THR A 327 -21.49 -4.71 -0.91
N TYR A 328 -21.50 -3.84 0.10
CA TYR A 328 -22.48 -2.73 0.16
C TYR A 328 -22.28 -1.75 -0.98
N GLN A 329 -21.05 -1.50 -1.37
CA GLN A 329 -20.72 -0.56 -2.44
C GLN A 329 -21.22 -1.06 -3.80
N GLU A 330 -20.89 -2.30 -4.18
CA GLU A 330 -21.36 -2.89 -5.45
C GLU A 330 -22.87 -3.15 -5.44
N TYR A 331 -23.44 -3.47 -4.28
CA TYR A 331 -24.89 -3.57 -4.16
C TYR A 331 -25.57 -2.26 -4.58
N SER A 332 -25.15 -1.13 -4.01
CA SER A 332 -25.75 0.18 -4.29
C SER A 332 -25.41 0.72 -5.68
N SER A 333 -24.16 0.52 -6.13
CA SER A 333 -23.67 1.09 -7.39
C SER A 333 -24.13 0.32 -8.63
N ILE A 334 -24.23 -1.01 -8.53
CA ILE A 334 -24.47 -1.92 -9.66
C ILE A 334 -25.78 -2.67 -9.48
N PHE A 335 -25.91 -3.48 -8.40
CA PHE A 335 -26.98 -4.46 -8.27
C PHE A 335 -28.39 -3.83 -8.09
N GLU A 336 -28.49 -2.76 -7.29
CA GLU A 336 -29.76 -2.07 -7.03
C GLU A 336 -30.29 -1.36 -8.27
N LYS A 337 -29.41 -0.87 -9.14
CA LYS A 337 -29.78 -0.24 -10.43
C LYS A 337 -30.36 -1.25 -11.41
N GLU A 338 -29.98 -2.53 -11.33
CA GLU A 338 -30.50 -3.61 -12.15
C GLU A 338 -31.82 -4.13 -11.55
N ARG A 339 -32.91 -3.37 -11.76
CA ARG A 339 -34.23 -3.63 -11.19
C ARG A 339 -34.78 -5.02 -11.47
N ALA A 340 -34.39 -5.63 -12.58
CA ALA A 340 -34.89 -6.93 -12.98
C ALA A 340 -34.31 -8.07 -12.10
N LEU A 341 -33.07 -7.96 -11.66
CA LEU A 341 -32.44 -8.89 -10.72
C LEU A 341 -32.79 -8.57 -9.28
N SER A 342 -32.71 -7.32 -8.87
CA SER A 342 -32.93 -6.92 -7.47
C SER A 342 -34.31 -7.30 -6.95
N ARG A 343 -35.31 -7.36 -7.80
CA ARG A 343 -36.68 -7.81 -7.44
C ARG A 343 -36.79 -9.32 -7.17
N ARG A 344 -35.79 -10.12 -7.60
CA ARG A 344 -35.78 -11.58 -7.46
C ARG A 344 -34.94 -12.07 -6.30
N PHE A 345 -34.07 -11.19 -5.79
CA PHE A 345 -33.23 -11.49 -4.63
C PHE A 345 -33.81 -10.88 -3.36
N GLN A 346 -33.53 -11.52 -2.24
CA GLN A 346 -33.79 -11.01 -0.90
C GLN A 346 -32.48 -10.66 -0.23
N LYS A 347 -32.26 -9.40 0.03
CA LYS A 347 -31.09 -8.91 0.76
C LYS A 347 -31.05 -9.49 2.18
N ILE A 348 -29.87 -9.97 2.57
CA ILE A 348 -29.49 -10.39 3.92
C ILE A 348 -28.20 -9.67 4.25
N ASP A 349 -28.23 -8.82 5.26
CA ASP A 349 -27.06 -8.06 5.69
C ASP A 349 -26.15 -8.95 6.55
N ILE A 350 -24.86 -9.01 6.17
CA ILE A 350 -23.82 -9.74 6.88
C ILE A 350 -22.88 -8.71 7.49
N VAL A 351 -23.06 -8.49 8.78
CA VAL A 351 -22.26 -7.51 9.53
C VAL A 351 -20.95 -8.12 10.04
N GLU A 352 -19.97 -7.29 10.32
CA GLU A 352 -18.72 -7.71 10.96
C GLU A 352 -19.02 -8.38 12.32
N PRO A 353 -18.42 -9.55 12.63
CA PRO A 353 -18.65 -10.24 13.89
C PRO A 353 -18.01 -9.48 15.07
N SER A 354 -18.55 -9.68 16.27
CA SER A 354 -17.95 -9.14 17.49
C SER A 354 -16.58 -9.76 17.78
N LEU A 355 -15.78 -9.11 18.65
CA LEU A 355 -14.48 -9.65 19.06
C LEU A 355 -14.61 -11.03 19.73
N ASP A 356 -15.65 -11.23 20.53
CA ASP A 356 -15.89 -12.51 21.19
C ASP A 356 -16.31 -13.60 20.21
N ASP A 357 -17.16 -13.29 19.23
CA ASP A 357 -17.55 -14.25 18.19
C ASP A 357 -16.39 -14.56 17.25
N THR A 358 -15.58 -13.56 16.88
CA THR A 358 -14.35 -13.79 16.13
C THR A 358 -13.37 -14.68 16.89
N THR A 359 -13.25 -14.50 18.22
CA THR A 359 -12.41 -15.39 19.04
C THR A 359 -12.90 -16.82 19.01
N LYS A 360 -14.23 -17.04 19.04
CA LYS A 360 -14.81 -18.39 18.89
C LYS A 360 -14.53 -18.98 17.50
N ILE A 361 -14.62 -18.15 16.44
CA ILE A 361 -14.29 -18.56 15.06
C ILE A 361 -12.84 -19.04 15.00
N LEU A 362 -11.88 -18.25 15.52
CA LEU A 362 -10.47 -18.64 15.51
C LEU A 362 -10.21 -19.92 16.33
N ILE A 363 -10.89 -20.08 17.47
CA ILE A 363 -10.79 -21.33 18.26
C ILE A 363 -11.30 -22.53 17.47
N GLY A 364 -12.37 -22.39 16.72
CA GLY A 364 -12.90 -23.45 15.87
C GLY A 364 -11.99 -23.79 14.67
N LEU A 365 -11.33 -22.78 14.09
CA LEU A 365 -10.39 -22.95 12.98
C LEU A 365 -9.00 -23.45 13.44
N LYS A 366 -8.67 -23.26 14.72
CA LYS A 366 -7.38 -23.61 15.33
C LYS A 366 -6.85 -25.01 14.93
N PRO A 367 -7.64 -26.12 15.01
CA PRO A 367 -7.10 -27.44 14.68
C PRO A 367 -6.59 -27.55 13.24
N LYS A 368 -7.24 -26.88 12.28
CA LYS A 368 -6.84 -26.91 10.87
C LYS A 368 -5.53 -26.13 10.65
N TYR A 369 -5.40 -24.93 11.24
CA TYR A 369 -4.16 -24.13 11.14
C TYR A 369 -3.01 -24.78 11.91
N GLU A 370 -3.27 -25.44 13.06
CA GLU A 370 -2.26 -26.20 13.80
C GLU A 370 -1.73 -27.38 12.99
N ALA A 371 -2.62 -28.11 12.28
CA ALA A 371 -2.24 -29.20 11.40
C ALA A 371 -1.47 -28.72 10.17
N HIS A 372 -1.89 -27.58 9.56
CA HIS A 372 -1.25 -27.05 8.36
C HIS A 372 0.18 -26.53 8.64
N HIS A 373 0.36 -25.79 9.72
CA HIS A 373 1.65 -25.17 10.05
C HIS A 373 2.53 -26.01 10.99
N GLU A 374 2.03 -27.15 11.50
CA GLU A 374 2.71 -28.02 12.47
C GLU A 374 3.13 -27.25 13.76
N VAL A 375 2.30 -26.30 14.19
CA VAL A 375 2.49 -25.48 15.40
C VAL A 375 1.26 -25.57 16.29
N ARG A 376 1.38 -25.12 17.54
CA ARG A 376 0.27 -24.97 18.47
C ARG A 376 -0.01 -23.51 18.75
N TYR A 377 -1.29 -23.11 18.74
CA TYR A 377 -1.69 -21.74 19.14
C TYR A 377 -2.24 -21.78 20.57
N THR A 378 -1.77 -20.86 21.41
CA THR A 378 -2.38 -20.68 22.73
C THR A 378 -3.69 -19.92 22.58
N ASN A 379 -4.69 -20.20 23.42
CA ASN A 379 -5.96 -19.44 23.38
C ASN A 379 -5.76 -17.95 23.67
N LYS A 380 -4.73 -17.59 24.45
CA LYS A 380 -4.33 -16.20 24.67
C LYS A 380 -3.79 -15.55 23.39
N ALA A 381 -3.04 -16.30 22.58
CA ALA A 381 -2.53 -15.80 21.30
C ALA A 381 -3.68 -15.56 20.30
N LEU A 382 -4.66 -16.47 20.23
CA LEU A 382 -5.83 -16.28 19.35
C LEU A 382 -6.65 -15.05 19.76
N ARG A 383 -6.88 -14.86 21.06
CA ARG A 383 -7.56 -13.67 21.56
C ARG A 383 -6.77 -12.38 21.27
N ALA A 384 -5.46 -12.40 21.48
CA ALA A 384 -4.59 -11.29 21.12
C ALA A 384 -4.60 -10.99 19.61
N ALA A 385 -4.65 -12.02 18.74
CA ALA A 385 -4.78 -11.84 17.30
C ALA A 385 -6.06 -11.06 16.94
N VAL A 386 -7.18 -11.37 17.57
CA VAL A 386 -8.45 -10.66 17.37
C VAL A 386 -8.38 -9.22 17.88
N GLU A 387 -7.98 -9.03 19.14
CA GLU A 387 -7.93 -7.70 19.76
C GLU A 387 -6.95 -6.75 19.06
N LEU A 388 -5.75 -7.25 18.73
CA LEU A 388 -4.72 -6.45 18.08
C LEU A 388 -5.02 -6.18 16.61
N SER A 389 -5.54 -7.16 15.86
CA SER A 389 -5.94 -6.93 14.47
C SER A 389 -7.11 -5.94 14.38
N ALA A 390 -8.07 -6.02 15.29
CA ALA A 390 -9.17 -5.06 15.35
C ALA A 390 -8.68 -3.64 15.63
N LYS A 391 -7.67 -3.49 16.50
CA LYS A 391 -7.12 -2.19 16.91
C LYS A 391 -6.18 -1.57 15.88
N TYR A 392 -5.38 -2.38 15.20
CA TYR A 392 -4.24 -1.89 14.40
C TYR A 392 -4.37 -2.14 12.89
N ILE A 393 -5.22 -3.07 12.44
CA ILE A 393 -5.45 -3.35 11.02
C ILE A 393 -6.84 -2.84 10.64
N ASN A 394 -6.91 -1.63 10.06
CA ASN A 394 -8.17 -0.96 9.78
C ASN A 394 -8.65 -1.12 8.33
N GLU A 395 -7.79 -1.58 7.43
CA GLU A 395 -8.12 -1.75 5.99
C GLU A 395 -8.99 -2.98 5.70
N ARG A 396 -9.11 -3.90 6.66
CA ARG A 396 -9.83 -5.18 6.51
C ARG A 396 -10.78 -5.40 7.68
N HIS A 397 -11.74 -6.30 7.51
CA HIS A 397 -12.76 -6.62 8.52
C HIS A 397 -12.49 -7.96 9.20
N LEU A 398 -13.03 -8.12 10.41
CA LEU A 398 -13.08 -9.39 11.10
C LEU A 398 -14.10 -10.32 10.40
N PRO A 399 -13.87 -11.65 10.37
CA PRO A 399 -12.76 -12.38 11.00
C PRO A 399 -11.48 -12.45 10.15
N ASP A 400 -11.53 -12.08 8.88
CA ASP A 400 -10.48 -12.29 7.86
C ASP A 400 -9.11 -11.78 8.33
N LYS A 401 -9.03 -10.51 8.76
CA LYS A 401 -7.77 -9.92 9.26
C LYS A 401 -7.16 -10.65 10.47
N ALA A 402 -7.98 -11.25 11.33
CA ALA A 402 -7.50 -12.03 12.47
C ALA A 402 -7.04 -13.44 12.05
N ILE A 403 -7.70 -14.00 11.04
CA ILE A 403 -7.30 -15.27 10.41
C ILE A 403 -5.94 -15.09 9.73
N ASP A 404 -5.76 -14.02 8.94
CA ASP A 404 -4.48 -13.71 8.30
C ASP A 404 -3.33 -13.61 9.31
N VAL A 405 -3.57 -12.96 10.46
CA VAL A 405 -2.56 -12.84 11.53
C VAL A 405 -2.10 -14.18 12.06
N ILE A 406 -3.02 -15.13 12.32
CA ILE A 406 -2.65 -16.46 12.81
C ILE A 406 -1.99 -17.31 11.73
N ASP A 407 -2.42 -17.17 10.48
CA ASP A 407 -1.87 -17.87 9.33
C ASP A 407 -0.42 -17.44 9.08
N GLU A 408 -0.15 -16.13 8.98
CA GLU A 408 1.22 -15.60 8.82
C GLU A 408 2.12 -15.92 10.01
N ALA A 409 1.59 -15.90 11.25
CA ALA A 409 2.37 -16.26 12.43
C ALA A 409 2.78 -17.75 12.41
N GLY A 410 1.88 -18.63 11.95
CA GLY A 410 2.16 -20.05 11.74
C GLY A 410 3.20 -20.26 10.64
N ALA A 411 3.02 -19.64 9.49
CA ALA A 411 3.94 -19.70 8.37
C ALA A 411 5.36 -19.22 8.75
N ARG A 412 5.47 -18.10 9.47
CA ARG A 412 6.75 -17.59 9.99
C ARG A 412 7.46 -18.60 10.89
N SER A 413 6.71 -19.27 11.78
CA SER A 413 7.26 -20.30 12.66
C SER A 413 7.79 -21.48 11.87
N ARG A 414 7.14 -21.89 10.79
CA ARG A 414 7.53 -22.99 9.91
C ARG A 414 8.77 -22.65 9.07
N LEU A 415 8.88 -21.41 8.57
CA LEU A 415 10.02 -20.93 7.78
C LEU A 415 11.30 -20.72 8.62
N ALA A 416 11.20 -20.68 9.94
CA ALA A 416 12.37 -20.53 10.81
C ALA A 416 13.31 -21.72 10.68
N PRO A 417 14.67 -21.52 10.74
CA PRO A 417 15.64 -22.61 10.76
C PRO A 417 15.31 -23.63 11.84
N ALA A 418 15.56 -24.92 11.59
CA ALA A 418 15.20 -26.02 12.49
C ALA A 418 15.65 -25.81 13.95
N SER A 419 16.82 -25.16 14.15
CA SER A 419 17.37 -24.82 15.48
C SER A 419 16.58 -23.72 16.22
N ARG A 420 15.79 -22.89 15.51
CA ARG A 420 15.01 -21.77 16.06
C ARG A 420 13.50 -21.96 15.92
N ARG A 421 13.06 -23.08 15.36
CA ARG A 421 11.64 -23.37 15.09
C ARG A 421 10.89 -23.53 16.41
N LYS A 422 9.96 -22.63 16.68
CA LYS A 422 9.06 -22.70 17.84
C LYS A 422 7.90 -23.64 17.52
N LYS A 423 7.58 -24.55 18.43
CA LYS A 423 6.40 -25.43 18.31
C LYS A 423 5.10 -24.77 18.77
N THR A 424 5.19 -23.61 19.43
CA THR A 424 4.02 -22.92 19.98
C THR A 424 4.10 -21.43 19.65
N VAL A 425 3.02 -20.89 19.08
CA VAL A 425 2.82 -19.47 18.83
C VAL A 425 2.27 -18.82 20.09
N SER A 426 3.01 -17.87 20.62
CA SER A 426 2.70 -17.10 21.82
C SER A 426 2.07 -15.73 21.49
N VAL A 427 1.64 -15.00 22.51
CA VAL A 427 1.14 -13.61 22.36
C VAL A 427 2.21 -12.72 21.74
N ALA A 428 3.47 -12.83 22.16
CA ALA A 428 4.58 -12.05 21.61
C ALA A 428 4.83 -12.29 20.12
N ASP A 429 4.59 -13.53 19.64
CA ASP A 429 4.73 -13.85 18.20
C ASP A 429 3.60 -13.19 17.39
N ILE A 430 2.38 -13.12 17.95
CA ILE A 430 1.24 -12.39 17.37
C ILE A 430 1.48 -10.88 17.37
N GLU A 431 1.96 -10.31 18.48
CA GLU A 431 2.31 -8.89 18.59
C GLU A 431 3.33 -8.49 17.51
N SER A 432 4.39 -9.27 17.35
CA SER A 432 5.40 -9.06 16.30
C SER A 432 4.81 -9.18 14.90
N MET A 433 3.86 -10.10 14.69
CA MET A 433 3.21 -10.26 13.38
C MET A 433 2.27 -9.10 13.06
N VAL A 434 1.40 -8.70 14.00
CA VAL A 434 0.52 -7.54 13.82
C VAL A 434 1.34 -6.28 13.60
N ALA A 435 2.43 -6.07 14.34
CA ALA A 435 3.32 -4.94 14.13
C ALA A 435 3.83 -4.87 12.69
N LYS A 436 4.26 -6.00 12.13
CA LYS A 436 4.73 -6.10 10.74
C LYS A 436 3.62 -5.82 9.72
N MET A 437 2.44 -6.43 9.90
CA MET A 437 1.29 -6.26 8.99
C MET A 437 0.76 -4.83 9.01
N ALA A 438 0.62 -4.24 10.20
CA ALA A 438 0.15 -2.88 10.38
C ALA A 438 1.25 -1.81 10.15
N ARG A 439 2.48 -2.24 9.83
CA ARG A 439 3.66 -1.35 9.64
C ARG A 439 3.93 -0.45 10.85
N ILE A 440 3.81 -1.02 12.04
CA ILE A 440 4.06 -0.34 13.31
C ILE A 440 5.34 -0.89 13.92
N PRO A 441 6.12 -0.08 14.65
CA PRO A 441 7.25 -0.61 15.41
C PRO A 441 6.77 -1.70 16.40
N GLU A 442 7.49 -2.82 16.47
CA GLU A 442 7.15 -3.93 17.38
C GLU A 442 7.01 -3.47 18.84
N LYS A 443 7.76 -2.43 19.21
CA LYS A 443 7.68 -1.81 20.55
C LYS A 443 6.33 -1.16 20.85
N SER A 444 5.61 -0.68 19.84
CA SER A 444 4.30 0.00 20.03
C SER A 444 3.15 -0.98 20.26
N VAL A 445 3.35 -2.25 19.99
CA VAL A 445 2.34 -3.32 20.16
C VAL A 445 2.61 -4.14 21.42
N SER A 446 3.85 -4.14 21.93
CA SER A 446 4.29 -4.94 23.06
C SER A 446 4.12 -4.21 24.40
N SER A 447 4.16 -4.97 25.50
CA SER A 447 4.16 -4.45 26.87
C SER A 447 5.35 -3.51 27.21
N SER A 448 6.39 -3.48 26.35
CA SER A 448 7.55 -2.57 26.48
C SER A 448 7.22 -1.11 26.14
N ASP A 449 6.04 -0.82 25.56
CA ASP A 449 5.58 0.55 25.29
C ASP A 449 5.42 1.36 26.59
N LYS A 450 5.10 0.68 27.70
CA LYS A 450 4.97 1.32 29.02
C LYS A 450 6.26 2.01 29.48
N ASP A 451 7.42 1.36 29.30
CA ASP A 451 8.71 1.93 29.70
C ASP A 451 9.11 3.13 28.80
N THR A 452 8.75 3.08 27.54
CA THR A 452 9.01 4.17 26.59
C THR A 452 8.13 5.39 26.93
N LEU A 453 6.85 5.16 27.20
CA LEU A 453 5.90 6.21 27.58
C LEU A 453 6.20 6.79 28.97
N GLN A 454 6.64 5.96 29.92
CA GLN A 454 7.00 6.40 31.26
C GLN A 454 8.14 7.41 31.24
N LYS A 455 9.12 7.23 30.37
CA LYS A 455 10.32 8.07 30.25
C LYS A 455 10.28 9.02 29.04
N LEU A 456 9.11 9.21 28.43
CA LEU A 456 8.99 10.02 27.21
C LEU A 456 9.35 11.49 27.45
N ASP A 457 8.83 12.09 28.52
CA ASP A 457 9.08 13.45 28.95
C ASP A 457 10.57 13.69 29.24
N ASP A 458 11.19 12.86 30.07
CA ASP A 458 12.61 12.96 30.41
C ASP A 458 13.49 12.89 29.15
N ARG A 459 13.22 11.92 28.27
CA ARG A 459 13.96 11.76 27.02
C ARG A 459 13.77 12.91 26.06
N MET A 460 12.55 13.48 25.97
CA MET A 460 12.29 14.64 25.14
C MET A 460 13.03 15.88 25.66
N LYS A 461 13.04 16.11 26.99
CA LYS A 461 13.76 17.21 27.62
C LYS A 461 15.29 17.13 27.44
N MET A 462 15.82 15.93 27.29
CA MET A 462 17.25 15.73 26.96
C MET A 462 17.59 16.13 25.50
N LEU A 463 16.61 16.14 24.58
CA LEU A 463 16.82 16.37 23.16
C LEU A 463 16.34 17.74 22.69
N VAL A 464 15.37 18.32 23.39
CA VAL A 464 14.79 19.65 23.09
C VAL A 464 14.87 20.50 24.34
N PHE A 465 15.60 21.58 24.25
CA PHE A 465 15.95 22.44 25.40
C PHE A 465 14.98 23.62 25.54
N GLY A 466 14.68 24.01 26.77
CA GLY A 466 13.93 25.23 27.11
C GLY A 466 12.45 25.20 26.82
N GLN A 467 11.88 24.03 26.54
CA GLN A 467 10.44 23.84 26.27
C GLN A 467 9.81 22.80 27.21
N ASP A 468 10.33 22.68 28.43
CA ASP A 468 9.89 21.67 29.40
C ASP A 468 8.38 21.71 29.66
N PRO A 469 7.73 22.88 29.87
CA PRO A 469 6.27 22.92 30.08
C PRO A 469 5.47 22.40 28.88
N ALA A 470 5.94 22.70 27.66
CA ALA A 470 5.30 22.24 26.42
C ALA A 470 5.43 20.71 26.28
N ILE A 471 6.60 20.17 26.61
CA ILE A 471 6.88 18.71 26.58
C ILE A 471 6.03 17.99 27.62
N ASP A 472 5.88 18.51 28.84
CA ASP A 472 5.09 17.92 29.90
C ASP A 472 3.62 17.79 29.48
N VAL A 473 3.00 18.87 29.00
CA VAL A 473 1.62 18.88 28.52
C VAL A 473 1.41 17.89 27.37
N LEU A 474 2.34 17.86 26.42
CA LEU A 474 2.27 16.93 25.27
C LEU A 474 2.37 15.47 25.73
N SER A 475 3.34 15.17 26.58
CA SER A 475 3.59 13.81 27.08
C SER A 475 2.43 13.31 27.94
N GLU A 476 1.84 14.16 28.78
CA GLU A 476 0.69 13.82 29.61
C GLU A 476 -0.54 13.50 28.76
N ALA A 477 -0.84 14.30 27.73
CA ALA A 477 -1.96 14.07 26.83
C ALA A 477 -1.80 12.75 26.05
N ILE A 478 -0.60 12.44 25.58
CA ILE A 478 -0.30 11.17 24.89
C ILE A 478 -0.44 9.99 25.87
N LYS A 479 0.08 10.09 27.09
CA LYS A 479 -0.05 9.05 28.14
C LYS A 479 -1.51 8.77 28.46
N LEU A 480 -2.36 9.80 28.57
CA LEU A 480 -3.79 9.70 28.89
C LEU A 480 -4.54 8.93 27.78
N THR A 481 -4.31 9.27 26.51
CA THR A 481 -4.96 8.59 25.38
C THR A 481 -4.48 7.15 25.25
N ARG A 482 -3.17 6.89 25.42
CA ARG A 482 -2.61 5.52 25.37
C ARG A 482 -3.08 4.65 26.55
N ALA A 483 -3.47 5.24 27.67
CA ALA A 483 -4.08 4.53 28.79
C ALA A 483 -5.53 4.08 28.51
N GLY A 484 -6.10 4.41 27.35
CA GLY A 484 -7.48 4.07 26.99
C GLY A 484 -8.52 5.01 27.59
N LEU A 485 -8.11 6.19 28.09
CA LEU A 485 -9.00 7.21 28.64
C LEU A 485 -9.40 8.27 27.61
N GLY A 486 -8.90 8.16 26.38
CA GLY A 486 -9.30 8.98 25.25
C GLY A 486 -10.60 8.50 24.59
N ALA A 487 -11.18 9.30 23.69
CA ALA A 487 -12.34 8.91 22.91
C ALA A 487 -11.94 8.00 21.74
N ASP A 488 -12.63 6.87 21.57
CA ASP A 488 -12.31 5.83 20.57
C ASP A 488 -12.38 6.32 19.09
N ASN A 489 -13.16 7.39 18.84
CA ASN A 489 -13.41 7.91 17.51
C ASN A 489 -12.58 9.16 17.17
N LYS A 490 -11.51 9.45 17.92
CA LYS A 490 -10.68 10.62 17.72
C LYS A 490 -9.22 10.22 17.45
N PRO A 491 -8.39 11.12 16.87
CA PRO A 491 -6.94 10.95 16.86
C PRO A 491 -6.36 10.73 18.26
N VAL A 492 -5.14 10.18 18.33
CA VAL A 492 -4.40 10.03 19.62
C VAL A 492 -4.28 11.36 20.35
N GLY A 493 -4.13 12.43 19.60
CA GLY A 493 -4.15 13.80 20.11
C GLY A 493 -4.08 14.80 18.98
N SER A 494 -4.73 15.95 19.16
CA SER A 494 -4.79 17.06 18.20
C SER A 494 -4.25 18.32 18.88
N PHE A 495 -3.02 18.70 18.55
CA PHE A 495 -2.28 19.76 19.23
C PHE A 495 -2.02 20.95 18.34
N LEU A 496 -2.21 22.16 18.88
CA LEU A 496 -1.78 23.40 18.24
C LEU A 496 -0.54 23.94 18.98
N PHE A 497 0.61 23.93 18.32
CA PHE A 497 1.86 24.51 18.84
C PHE A 497 1.94 25.98 18.45
N ALA A 498 1.79 26.86 19.40
CA ALA A 498 1.82 28.31 19.20
C ALA A 498 3.09 28.93 19.82
N GLY A 499 3.67 29.92 19.15
CA GLY A 499 4.86 30.62 19.65
C GLY A 499 5.77 31.15 18.54
N PRO A 500 6.85 31.83 18.89
CA PRO A 500 7.78 32.45 17.94
C PRO A 500 8.42 31.45 16.97
N THR A 501 8.94 31.97 15.87
CA THR A 501 9.69 31.17 14.90
C THR A 501 11.02 30.71 15.53
N GLY A 502 11.46 29.50 15.24
CA GLY A 502 12.79 29.00 15.63
C GLY A 502 12.96 28.65 17.11
N VAL A 503 11.86 28.47 17.87
CA VAL A 503 11.89 28.09 19.28
C VAL A 503 11.81 26.57 19.52
N GLY A 504 11.68 25.76 18.46
CA GLY A 504 11.71 24.30 18.56
C GLY A 504 10.38 23.58 18.32
N LYS A 505 9.29 24.24 17.85
CA LYS A 505 7.98 23.61 17.59
C LYS A 505 8.10 22.37 16.68
N THR A 506 8.73 22.53 15.54
CA THR A 506 8.96 21.43 14.56
C THR A 506 9.91 20.38 15.14
N GLU A 507 10.94 20.79 15.89
CA GLU A 507 11.92 19.88 16.49
C GLU A 507 11.28 18.95 17.54
N VAL A 508 10.39 19.46 18.40
CA VAL A 508 9.60 18.63 19.34
C VAL A 508 8.84 17.56 18.59
N THR A 509 8.22 17.89 17.47
CA THR A 509 7.48 16.93 16.64
C THR A 509 8.38 15.87 16.03
N VAL A 510 9.55 16.27 15.51
CA VAL A 510 10.57 15.35 14.96
C VAL A 510 11.09 14.41 16.03
N GLN A 511 11.42 14.92 17.21
CA GLN A 511 11.93 14.08 18.31
C GLN A 511 10.85 13.16 18.87
N LEU A 512 9.59 13.62 18.95
CA LEU A 512 8.46 12.78 19.33
C LEU A 512 8.32 11.58 18.38
N SER A 513 8.33 11.81 17.07
CA SER A 513 8.21 10.74 16.08
C SER A 513 9.35 9.72 16.20
N LYS A 514 10.59 10.18 16.39
CA LYS A 514 11.76 9.32 16.57
C LYS A 514 11.71 8.49 17.86
N LEU A 515 11.32 9.10 18.99
CA LEU A 515 11.23 8.42 20.28
C LEU A 515 10.10 7.40 20.31
N MET A 516 8.96 7.74 19.68
CA MET A 516 7.82 6.83 19.50
C MET A 516 8.09 5.75 18.44
N GLY A 517 9.10 5.95 17.56
CA GLY A 517 9.41 5.05 16.46
C GLY A 517 8.35 5.02 15.37
N ILE A 518 7.59 6.10 15.19
CA ILE A 518 6.53 6.23 14.18
C ILE A 518 6.93 7.24 13.11
N GLU A 519 6.34 7.14 11.93
CA GLU A 519 6.67 8.01 10.79
C GLU A 519 6.20 9.44 11.01
N LEU A 520 6.97 10.42 10.53
CA LEU A 520 6.60 11.83 10.50
C LEU A 520 6.14 12.23 9.11
N LEU A 521 4.87 12.57 8.97
CA LEU A 521 4.27 13.09 7.75
C LEU A 521 4.16 14.61 7.87
N ARG A 522 4.97 15.34 7.11
CA ARG A 522 5.03 16.80 7.19
C ARG A 522 4.41 17.44 5.95
N PHE A 523 3.52 18.42 6.19
CA PHE A 523 2.89 19.24 5.17
C PHE A 523 3.08 20.71 5.53
N ASP A 524 3.68 21.48 4.64
CA ASP A 524 3.82 22.94 4.78
C ASP A 524 2.55 23.61 4.25
N MET A 525 1.77 24.21 5.14
CA MET A 525 0.49 24.79 4.78
C MET A 525 0.59 26.05 3.95
N SER A 526 1.78 26.64 3.82
CA SER A 526 2.03 27.74 2.87
C SER A 526 1.84 27.34 1.41
N GLU A 527 1.99 26.04 1.08
CA GLU A 527 1.71 25.49 -0.25
C GLU A 527 0.21 25.29 -0.54
N TYR A 528 -0.62 25.37 0.50
CA TYR A 528 -2.05 25.07 0.46
C TYR A 528 -2.93 26.28 0.80
N GLY A 529 -2.44 27.48 0.50
CA GLY A 529 -3.17 28.73 0.69
C GLY A 529 -4.28 29.00 -0.34
N GLU A 530 -4.25 28.31 -1.48
CA GLU A 530 -5.23 28.51 -2.55
C GLU A 530 -6.23 27.34 -2.61
N ARG A 531 -7.47 27.65 -3.03
CA ARG A 531 -8.56 26.67 -3.06
C ARG A 531 -8.26 25.42 -3.90
N HIS A 532 -7.58 25.60 -5.04
CA HIS A 532 -7.23 24.45 -5.89
C HIS A 532 -6.16 23.55 -5.27
N SER A 533 -5.31 24.06 -4.39
CA SER A 533 -4.29 23.27 -3.71
C SER A 533 -4.89 22.36 -2.63
N VAL A 534 -6.08 22.64 -2.09
CA VAL A 534 -6.81 21.77 -1.16
C VAL A 534 -7.13 20.44 -1.80
N SER A 535 -7.49 20.42 -3.11
CA SER A 535 -7.74 19.19 -3.85
C SER A 535 -6.52 18.27 -3.93
N ARG A 536 -5.30 18.79 -3.79
CA ARG A 536 -4.08 17.94 -3.71
C ARG A 536 -4.02 17.14 -2.42
N LEU A 537 -4.60 17.62 -1.31
CA LEU A 537 -4.61 16.91 -0.02
C LEU A 537 -5.62 15.77 0.02
N ILE A 538 -6.80 15.94 -0.61
CA ILE A 538 -7.92 14.98 -0.53
C ILE A 538 -8.31 14.38 -1.88
N GLY A 539 -7.54 14.64 -2.95
CA GLY A 539 -7.85 14.21 -4.32
C GLY A 539 -8.71 15.21 -5.08
N ALA A 540 -8.66 15.16 -6.42
CA ALA A 540 -9.48 16.01 -7.28
C ALA A 540 -10.93 15.48 -7.33
N PRO A 541 -11.94 16.36 -7.43
CA PRO A 541 -13.33 15.93 -7.64
C PRO A 541 -13.51 15.21 -8.98
N PRO A 542 -14.56 14.35 -9.11
CA PRO A 542 -14.88 13.71 -10.37
C PRO A 542 -15.04 14.70 -11.53
N GLY A 543 -14.39 14.42 -12.66
CA GLY A 543 -14.42 15.25 -13.87
C GLY A 543 -13.26 16.25 -13.99
N TYR A 544 -12.35 16.34 -13.00
CA TYR A 544 -11.14 17.14 -13.08
C TYR A 544 -9.93 16.28 -13.45
N VAL A 545 -8.92 16.91 -14.08
CA VAL A 545 -7.64 16.25 -14.42
C VAL A 545 -6.96 15.79 -13.12
N GLY A 546 -6.58 14.49 -13.06
CA GLY A 546 -5.97 13.90 -11.87
C GLY A 546 -6.97 13.29 -10.87
N TYR A 547 -8.25 13.11 -11.24
CA TYR A 547 -9.25 12.43 -10.40
C TYR A 547 -8.82 11.05 -9.94
N ASP A 548 -8.12 10.27 -10.79
CA ASP A 548 -7.63 8.94 -10.43
C ASP A 548 -6.48 8.95 -9.41
N GLN A 549 -5.90 10.12 -9.15
CA GLN A 549 -4.85 10.30 -8.14
C GLN A 549 -5.51 10.55 -6.79
N GLY A 550 -5.14 9.76 -5.78
CA GLY A 550 -5.58 9.97 -4.40
C GLY A 550 -5.07 11.30 -3.81
N GLY A 551 -5.62 11.69 -2.67
CA GLY A 551 -5.14 12.86 -1.96
C GLY A 551 -3.81 12.60 -1.25
N LEU A 552 -2.88 13.56 -1.30
CA LEU A 552 -1.56 13.43 -0.67
C LEU A 552 -1.63 13.13 0.83
N LEU A 553 -2.54 13.78 1.56
CA LEU A 553 -2.73 13.57 2.99
C LEU A 553 -3.38 12.21 3.26
N THR A 554 -4.44 11.88 2.53
CA THR A 554 -5.17 10.62 2.71
C THR A 554 -4.31 9.43 2.33
N ASP A 555 -3.59 9.47 1.19
CA ASP A 555 -2.68 8.40 0.78
C ASP A 555 -1.50 8.20 1.74
N ALA A 556 -0.93 9.32 2.27
CA ALA A 556 0.16 9.24 3.23
C ALA A 556 -0.29 8.56 4.55
N VAL A 557 -1.49 8.89 5.04
CA VAL A 557 -2.06 8.29 6.27
C VAL A 557 -2.51 6.86 6.04
N ILE A 558 -3.11 6.52 4.89
CA ILE A 558 -3.45 5.14 4.53
C ILE A 558 -2.17 4.29 4.50
N LYS A 559 -1.08 4.82 3.92
CA LYS A 559 0.21 4.12 3.88
C LYS A 559 0.85 3.97 5.26
N ASN A 560 0.69 4.98 6.14
CA ASN A 560 1.27 5.03 7.48
C ASN A 560 0.20 5.39 8.52
N PRO A 561 -0.68 4.45 8.89
CA PRO A 561 -1.82 4.72 9.79
C PRO A 561 -1.40 5.04 11.23
N HIS A 562 -0.15 4.76 11.60
CA HIS A 562 0.47 5.13 12.86
C HIS A 562 1.60 6.13 12.58
N SER A 563 1.27 7.40 12.63
CA SER A 563 2.20 8.47 12.28
C SER A 563 1.96 9.74 13.10
N VAL A 564 2.93 10.62 13.09
CA VAL A 564 2.75 12.01 13.50
C VAL A 564 2.50 12.82 12.23
N VAL A 565 1.35 13.44 12.13
CA VAL A 565 1.03 14.37 11.03
C VAL A 565 1.31 15.78 11.51
N LEU A 566 2.28 16.42 10.89
CA LEU A 566 2.66 17.81 11.15
C LEU A 566 2.14 18.73 10.03
N LEU A 567 1.23 19.62 10.36
CA LEU A 567 0.76 20.70 9.51
C LEU A 567 1.46 22.00 9.93
N ASP A 568 2.51 22.36 9.20
CA ASP A 568 3.36 23.51 9.55
C ASP A 568 2.74 24.81 9.03
N GLU A 569 2.73 25.86 9.84
CA GLU A 569 2.17 27.20 9.54
C GLU A 569 0.68 27.17 9.13
N ILE A 570 -0.16 26.53 9.97
CA ILE A 570 -1.58 26.29 9.67
C ILE A 570 -2.39 27.56 9.39
N GLU A 571 -1.98 28.71 9.92
CA GLU A 571 -2.60 30.01 9.65
C GLU A 571 -2.52 30.45 8.19
N LYS A 572 -1.64 29.86 7.39
CA LYS A 572 -1.52 30.12 5.94
C LYS A 572 -2.42 29.26 5.08
N ALA A 573 -3.03 28.25 5.66
CA ALA A 573 -3.91 27.30 4.96
C ALA A 573 -5.20 27.95 4.49
N HIS A 574 -5.72 27.47 3.36
CA HIS A 574 -7.05 27.86 2.90
C HIS A 574 -8.14 27.46 3.93
N PRO A 575 -9.19 28.27 4.14
CA PRO A 575 -10.25 27.99 5.10
C PRO A 575 -10.91 26.62 4.98
N ASP A 576 -11.00 26.07 3.77
CA ASP A 576 -11.58 24.73 3.55
C ASP A 576 -10.77 23.60 4.25
N ILE A 577 -9.45 23.82 4.48
CA ILE A 577 -8.62 22.84 5.20
C ILE A 577 -9.06 22.72 6.67
N PHE A 578 -9.47 23.80 7.28
CA PHE A 578 -10.00 23.75 8.65
C PHE A 578 -11.25 22.89 8.74
N ASN A 579 -12.12 22.93 7.72
CA ASN A 579 -13.31 22.06 7.66
C ASN A 579 -12.96 20.57 7.58
N LEU A 580 -11.90 20.24 6.83
CA LEU A 580 -11.38 18.87 6.76
C LEU A 580 -10.80 18.42 8.10
N LEU A 581 -10.05 19.29 8.76
CA LEU A 581 -9.47 19.00 10.06
C LEU A 581 -10.53 18.84 11.16
N LEU A 582 -11.63 19.61 11.11
CA LEU A 582 -12.77 19.40 12.00
C LEU A 582 -13.33 17.99 11.86
N GLN A 583 -13.50 17.50 10.64
CA GLN A 583 -13.95 16.12 10.38
C GLN A 583 -12.97 15.08 10.96
N VAL A 584 -11.67 15.30 10.78
CA VAL A 584 -10.62 14.42 11.35
C VAL A 584 -10.68 14.40 12.87
N MET A 585 -10.77 15.57 13.51
CA MET A 585 -10.78 15.69 14.96
C MET A 585 -12.07 15.16 15.61
N ASP A 586 -13.21 15.20 14.91
CA ASP A 586 -14.49 14.69 15.44
C ASP A 586 -14.68 13.18 15.22
N ASN A 587 -14.34 12.70 14.02
CA ASN A 587 -14.67 11.34 13.59
C ASN A 587 -13.44 10.42 13.49
N GLY A 588 -12.23 10.95 13.65
CA GLY A 588 -10.98 10.18 13.46
C GLY A 588 -10.80 9.62 12.07
N THR A 589 -11.56 10.08 11.07
CA THR A 589 -11.49 9.59 9.69
C THR A 589 -11.67 10.73 8.69
N LEU A 590 -11.01 10.59 7.54
CA LEU A 590 -11.16 11.52 6.41
C LEU A 590 -11.44 10.73 5.14
N THR A 591 -12.53 11.05 4.46
CA THR A 591 -12.87 10.41 3.17
C THR A 591 -12.34 11.28 2.04
N ASP A 592 -11.57 10.68 1.13
CA ASP A 592 -11.10 11.36 -0.07
C ASP A 592 -12.23 11.49 -1.12
N ASN A 593 -11.97 12.25 -2.19
CA ASN A 593 -12.92 12.43 -3.28
C ASN A 593 -13.17 11.15 -4.09
N ASN A 594 -12.35 10.11 -3.94
CA ASN A 594 -12.51 8.79 -4.53
C ASN A 594 -13.32 7.83 -3.63
N GLY A 595 -13.79 8.31 -2.47
CA GLY A 595 -14.54 7.52 -1.50
C GLY A 595 -13.68 6.64 -0.57
N ARG A 596 -12.34 6.73 -0.65
CA ARG A 596 -11.45 5.99 0.24
C ARG A 596 -11.37 6.69 1.60
N LYS A 597 -11.44 5.92 2.68
CA LYS A 597 -11.38 6.44 4.05
C LYS A 597 -9.96 6.28 4.60
N ALA A 598 -9.33 7.40 4.96
CA ALA A 598 -8.11 7.43 5.74
C ALA A 598 -8.45 7.47 7.25
N ASP A 599 -7.83 6.59 8.02
CA ASP A 599 -8.06 6.46 9.47
C ASP A 599 -7.00 7.21 10.27
N PHE A 600 -7.43 8.20 11.03
CA PHE A 600 -6.59 9.05 11.87
C PHE A 600 -6.63 8.68 13.36
N ARG A 601 -7.37 7.63 13.77
CA ARG A 601 -7.52 7.25 15.19
C ARG A 601 -6.21 6.89 15.88
N ASN A 602 -5.21 6.47 15.10
CA ASN A 602 -3.87 6.17 15.61
C ASN A 602 -2.82 7.23 15.22
N VAL A 603 -3.27 8.38 14.72
CA VAL A 603 -2.41 9.51 14.31
C VAL A 603 -2.31 10.53 15.45
N ILE A 604 -1.11 11.09 15.64
CA ILE A 604 -0.89 12.29 16.44
C ILE A 604 -0.90 13.49 15.50
N LEU A 605 -1.91 14.34 15.60
CA LEU A 605 -2.05 15.52 14.75
C LEU A 605 -1.42 16.73 15.43
N VAL A 606 -0.38 17.28 14.84
CA VAL A 606 0.32 18.48 15.31
C VAL A 606 0.18 19.58 14.28
N MET A 607 -0.27 20.73 14.70
CA MET A 607 -0.35 21.95 13.88
C MET A 607 0.55 23.00 14.49
N THR A 608 1.33 23.72 13.68
CA THR A 608 2.14 24.83 14.19
C THR A 608 1.57 26.17 13.73
N THR A 609 1.69 27.18 14.56
CA THR A 609 1.31 28.55 14.21
C THR A 609 2.29 29.56 14.81
N ASN A 610 2.49 30.65 14.08
CA ASN A 610 3.21 31.83 14.54
C ASN A 610 2.24 32.98 14.93
N ALA A 611 0.92 32.74 14.90
CA ALA A 611 -0.08 33.72 15.31
C ALA A 611 0.07 34.09 16.79
N GLY A 612 -0.06 35.35 17.12
CA GLY A 612 0.07 35.87 18.47
C GLY A 612 1.47 36.33 18.88
N VAL A 613 2.51 36.08 18.05
CA VAL A 613 3.90 36.47 18.35
C VAL A 613 4.10 37.97 18.38
N ALA A 614 3.49 38.71 17.44
CA ALA A 614 3.66 40.17 17.31
C ALA A 614 3.17 40.96 18.56
N GLU A 615 2.29 40.37 19.38
CA GLU A 615 1.77 41.00 20.57
C GLU A 615 2.59 40.64 21.82
N THR A 616 3.20 39.45 21.86
CA THR A 616 4.13 39.07 22.94
C THR A 616 5.45 39.85 22.87
N GLU A 617 5.81 40.39 21.70
CA GLU A 617 7.02 41.20 21.51
C GLU A 617 6.82 42.73 21.77
N LYS A 618 5.58 43.16 21.93
CA LYS A 618 5.34 44.58 22.32
C LYS A 618 5.89 44.80 23.73
N LYS A 619 6.97 45.62 23.79
CA LYS A 619 7.59 46.03 25.06
C LYS A 619 6.52 46.60 25.99
N SER A 620 6.37 46.01 27.15
CA SER A 620 5.66 46.60 28.26
C SER A 620 6.27 47.98 28.59
N ILE A 621 5.51 49.04 28.39
CA ILE A 621 5.87 50.37 28.85
C ILE A 621 5.57 50.41 30.32
N GLY A 622 6.53 49.97 31.17
CA GLY A 622 6.40 49.96 32.61
C GLY A 622 7.33 48.96 33.30
N LEU A 623 7.62 49.19 34.58
CA LEU A 623 8.52 48.41 35.44
C LEU A 623 7.97 47.04 35.91
N ILE A 624 6.86 46.55 35.34
CA ILE A 624 6.23 45.29 35.72
C ILE A 624 6.27 44.37 34.51
N GLN A 625 6.90 43.22 34.65
CA GLN A 625 6.76 42.09 33.69
C GLN A 625 5.29 41.62 33.74
N GLN A 626 4.51 42.02 32.73
CA GLN A 626 3.16 41.46 32.53
C GLN A 626 3.28 40.16 31.74
N ASP A 627 2.55 39.16 32.23
CA ASP A 627 2.38 37.89 31.52
C ASP A 627 1.55 38.12 30.26
N HIS A 628 2.18 38.12 29.07
CA HIS A 628 1.55 38.42 27.80
C HIS A 628 0.78 37.21 27.17
N ALA A 629 0.65 36.09 27.91
CA ALA A 629 -0.13 34.92 27.50
C ALA A 629 -1.61 35.27 27.16
N PRO A 630 -2.30 36.19 27.88
CA PRO A 630 -3.67 36.59 27.52
C PRO A 630 -3.79 37.31 26.17
N ASP A 631 -2.80 38.14 25.81
CA ASP A 631 -2.81 38.93 24.57
C ASP A 631 -2.59 38.04 23.34
N ALA A 632 -1.66 37.08 23.42
CA ALA A 632 -1.39 36.10 22.39
C ALA A 632 -2.61 35.16 22.14
N MET A 633 -3.35 34.81 23.20
CA MET A 633 -4.60 34.06 23.06
C MET A 633 -5.67 34.90 22.33
N GLY A 634 -5.63 36.22 22.41
CA GLY A 634 -6.49 37.12 21.68
C GLY A 634 -6.32 37.00 20.15
N GLU A 635 -5.08 36.91 19.67
CA GLU A 635 -4.79 36.72 18.23
C GLU A 635 -5.17 35.31 17.74
N ILE A 636 -4.90 34.26 18.53
CA ILE A 636 -5.37 32.90 18.21
C ILE A 636 -6.90 32.87 18.07
N LYS A 637 -7.62 33.62 18.92
CA LYS A 637 -9.09 33.73 18.83
C LYS A 637 -9.56 34.45 17.55
N LYS A 638 -8.76 35.32 16.98
CA LYS A 638 -9.09 36.00 15.70
C LYS A 638 -8.81 35.10 14.48
N VAL A 639 -7.74 34.33 14.51
CA VAL A 639 -7.32 33.46 13.39
C VAL A 639 -8.14 32.17 13.34
N PHE A 640 -8.38 31.54 14.50
CA PHE A 640 -9.05 30.24 14.59
C PHE A 640 -10.45 30.38 15.20
N THR A 641 -11.44 29.80 14.50
CA THR A 641 -12.83 29.81 14.96
C THR A 641 -13.00 29.14 16.33
N PRO A 642 -14.00 29.51 17.13
CA PRO A 642 -14.30 28.83 18.40
C PRO A 642 -14.52 27.33 18.20
N GLU A 643 -15.16 26.96 17.10
CA GLU A 643 -15.43 25.57 16.76
C GLU A 643 -14.14 24.75 16.60
N PHE A 644 -13.17 25.27 15.86
CA PHE A 644 -11.87 24.63 15.65
C PHE A 644 -11.10 24.48 16.97
N ARG A 645 -11.04 25.55 17.77
CA ARG A 645 -10.29 25.56 19.04
C ARG A 645 -10.86 24.59 20.07
N ASN A 646 -12.18 24.41 20.11
CA ASN A 646 -12.84 23.49 21.05
C ASN A 646 -12.63 22.01 20.71
N ARG A 647 -12.12 21.69 19.53
CA ARG A 647 -11.79 20.32 19.11
C ARG A 647 -10.33 19.94 19.30
N LEU A 648 -9.48 20.93 19.59
CA LEU A 648 -8.09 20.70 19.98
C LEU A 648 -8.04 20.10 21.37
N ASP A 649 -7.20 19.10 21.57
CA ASP A 649 -6.95 18.54 22.92
C ASP A 649 -6.16 19.55 23.74
N ASN A 650 -5.16 20.22 23.13
CA ASN A 650 -4.40 21.28 23.79
C ASN A 650 -3.85 22.32 22.81
N ILE A 651 -3.75 23.57 23.29
CA ILE A 651 -2.95 24.63 22.67
C ILE A 651 -1.69 24.76 23.51
N ILE A 652 -0.55 24.36 22.95
CA ILE A 652 0.74 24.27 23.63
C ILE A 652 1.58 25.48 23.25
N TRP A 653 1.97 26.28 24.26
CA TRP A 653 2.76 27.47 24.08
C TRP A 653 4.24 27.17 24.13
N PHE A 654 4.98 27.70 23.15
CA PHE A 654 6.42 27.66 23.09
C PHE A 654 6.97 29.05 23.41
N ASN A 655 7.79 29.13 24.43
CA ASN A 655 8.40 30.37 24.88
C ASN A 655 9.65 30.71 24.05
N SER A 656 10.03 31.98 24.03
CA SER A 656 11.33 32.42 23.48
C SER A 656 12.45 31.75 24.26
N LEU A 657 13.56 31.46 23.55
CA LEU A 657 14.69 30.76 24.16
C LEU A 657 15.53 31.73 24.99
N ASP A 658 15.85 31.34 26.21
CA ASP A 658 16.78 32.08 27.07
C ASP A 658 18.23 31.91 26.57
N PRO A 659 19.16 32.86 26.83
CA PRO A 659 20.55 32.78 26.42
C PRO A 659 21.26 31.50 26.89
N SER A 660 20.96 31.01 28.07
CA SER A 660 21.47 29.73 28.60
C SER A 660 21.05 28.53 27.75
N VAL A 661 19.82 28.55 27.30
CA VAL A 661 19.26 27.50 26.42
C VAL A 661 19.88 27.56 25.02
N ILE A 662 20.16 28.75 24.51
CA ILE A 662 20.79 28.92 23.21
C ILE A 662 22.20 28.28 23.19
N SER A 663 22.97 28.42 24.28
CA SER A 663 24.27 27.73 24.42
C SER A 663 24.13 26.21 24.36
N GLN A 664 23.11 25.63 24.99
CA GLN A 664 22.81 24.20 24.90
C GLN A 664 22.43 23.76 23.46
N VAL A 665 21.72 24.60 22.72
CA VAL A 665 21.42 24.33 21.32
C VAL A 665 22.68 24.33 20.47
N VAL A 666 23.63 25.25 20.70
CA VAL A 666 24.95 25.25 20.05
C VAL A 666 25.70 23.96 20.36
N ASP A 667 25.74 23.54 21.62
CA ASP A 667 26.39 22.31 22.04
C ASP A 667 25.79 21.08 21.33
N LYS A 668 24.46 21.01 21.17
CA LYS A 668 23.81 19.97 20.38
C LYS A 668 24.34 19.91 18.95
N PHE A 669 24.41 21.05 18.25
CA PHE A 669 24.93 21.10 16.88
C PHE A 669 26.42 20.75 16.80
N ILE A 670 27.22 21.12 17.80
CA ILE A 670 28.65 20.75 17.87
C ILE A 670 28.77 19.23 18.04
N VAL A 671 27.96 18.60 18.92
CA VAL A 671 27.95 17.16 19.12
C VAL A 671 27.51 16.42 17.85
N GLU A 672 26.46 16.92 17.16
CA GLU A 672 26.02 16.35 15.88
C GLU A 672 27.15 16.43 14.81
N LEU A 673 27.91 17.53 14.79
CA LEU A 673 29.06 17.68 13.91
C LEU A 673 30.19 16.72 14.32
N GLN A 674 30.47 16.59 15.62
CA GLN A 674 31.48 15.66 16.14
C GLN A 674 31.19 14.22 15.70
N VAL A 675 29.94 13.73 15.82
CA VAL A 675 29.53 12.39 15.37
C VAL A 675 29.81 12.19 13.86
N GLN A 676 29.60 13.26 13.04
CA GLN A 676 29.94 13.17 11.60
C GLN A 676 31.45 13.11 11.36
N LEU A 677 32.25 13.77 12.20
CA LEU A 677 33.71 13.80 12.11
C LEU A 677 34.35 12.51 12.66
N ASP A 678 33.77 11.92 13.70
CA ASP A 678 34.23 10.65 14.30
C ASP A 678 34.28 9.51 13.26
N ALA A 679 33.31 9.48 12.33
CA ALA A 679 33.29 8.54 11.21
C ALA A 679 34.51 8.69 10.26
N ARG A 680 35.24 9.81 10.35
CA ARG A 680 36.46 10.09 9.59
C ARG A 680 37.70 10.13 10.46
N GLY A 681 37.62 9.73 11.74
CA GLY A 681 38.71 9.74 12.68
C GLY A 681 39.21 11.13 13.09
N VAL A 682 38.28 12.13 13.05
CA VAL A 682 38.62 13.52 13.39
C VAL A 682 37.92 13.93 14.68
N SER A 683 38.67 14.42 15.67
CA SER A 683 38.15 14.97 16.91
C SER A 683 38.01 16.49 16.82
N LEU A 684 36.93 17.04 17.37
CA LEU A 684 36.60 18.49 17.33
C LEU A 684 36.56 19.06 18.76
N GLU A 685 37.44 19.97 19.06
CA GLU A 685 37.46 20.72 20.33
C GLU A 685 37.05 22.18 20.07
N VAL A 686 35.99 22.65 20.69
CA VAL A 686 35.52 24.04 20.55
C VAL A 686 35.65 24.74 21.90
N SER A 687 36.38 25.85 21.96
CA SER A 687 36.53 26.63 23.18
C SER A 687 35.22 27.28 23.64
N GLU A 688 35.11 27.60 24.93
CA GLU A 688 33.92 28.22 25.52
C GLU A 688 33.59 29.54 24.90
N ASP A 689 34.61 30.39 24.64
CA ASP A 689 34.47 31.68 23.95
C ASP A 689 33.93 31.53 22.53
N ALA A 690 34.37 30.47 21.81
CA ALA A 690 33.89 30.21 20.46
C ALA A 690 32.42 29.70 20.48
N ARG A 691 32.01 28.94 21.51
CA ARG A 691 30.60 28.54 21.69
C ARG A 691 29.70 29.72 21.97
N HIS A 692 30.09 30.62 22.87
CA HIS A 692 29.35 31.85 23.15
C HIS A 692 29.23 32.74 21.90
N TRP A 693 30.31 32.90 21.13
CA TRP A 693 30.29 33.63 19.89
C TRP A 693 29.32 33.03 18.85
N LEU A 694 29.31 31.68 18.73
CA LEU A 694 28.37 30.99 17.86
C LEU A 694 26.92 31.19 18.32
N ALA A 695 26.68 31.19 19.63
CA ALA A 695 25.36 31.42 20.21
C ALA A 695 24.86 32.83 19.88
N ASP A 696 25.70 33.84 20.03
CA ASP A 696 25.35 35.25 19.75
C ASP A 696 25.10 35.48 18.25
N LYS A 697 25.90 34.91 17.36
CA LYS A 697 25.75 35.05 15.91
C LYS A 697 24.62 34.14 15.34
N GLY A 698 24.33 33.04 15.98
CA GLY A 698 23.31 32.07 15.54
C GLY A 698 21.90 32.33 16.06
N TYR A 699 21.71 33.27 16.97
CA TYR A 699 20.43 33.65 17.52
C TYR A 699 19.96 35.01 17.01
N ASP A 700 18.72 35.06 16.55
CA ASP A 700 18.04 36.30 16.17
C ASP A 700 16.73 36.42 16.97
N LYS A 701 16.42 37.61 17.50
CA LYS A 701 15.22 37.81 18.32
C LYS A 701 13.92 37.50 17.59
N THR A 702 13.87 37.70 16.27
CA THR A 702 12.67 37.46 15.44
C THR A 702 12.64 36.09 14.82
N MET A 703 13.81 35.51 14.53
CA MET A 703 13.95 34.19 13.86
C MET A 703 14.33 33.04 14.83
N GLY A 704 14.57 33.37 16.12
CA GLY A 704 14.99 32.39 17.12
C GLY A 704 16.33 31.75 16.79
N ALA A 705 16.45 30.46 17.03
CA ALA A 705 17.64 29.66 16.72
C ALA A 705 17.70 29.18 15.24
N ARG A 706 16.77 29.61 14.37
CA ARG A 706 16.74 29.18 12.94
C ARG A 706 18.02 29.54 12.19
N PRO A 707 18.69 30.71 12.40
CA PRO A 707 19.96 31.04 11.75
C PRO A 707 21.14 30.18 12.23
N MET A 708 21.05 29.54 13.41
CA MET A 708 22.13 28.76 14.02
C MET A 708 22.71 27.71 13.07
N TRP A 709 21.82 26.93 12.42
CA TRP A 709 22.25 25.89 11.47
C TRP A 709 23.12 26.49 10.34
N ARG A 710 22.72 27.66 9.81
CA ARG A 710 23.47 28.37 8.75
C ARG A 710 24.84 28.85 9.26
N VAL A 711 24.88 29.40 10.47
CA VAL A 711 26.15 29.86 11.09
C VAL A 711 27.09 28.66 11.30
N ILE A 712 26.61 27.56 11.82
CA ILE A 712 27.38 26.29 11.97
C ILE A 712 27.88 25.82 10.60
N GLN A 713 27.02 25.81 9.58
CA GLN A 713 27.42 25.39 8.24
C GLN A 713 28.49 26.28 7.62
N GLU A 714 28.32 27.58 7.69
CA GLU A 714 29.24 28.53 7.07
C GLU A 714 30.54 28.69 7.85
N LYS A 715 30.46 28.73 9.18
CA LYS A 715 31.59 29.09 10.04
C LYS A 715 32.36 27.89 10.59
N LEU A 716 31.74 26.69 10.67
CA LEU A 716 32.42 25.48 11.11
C LEU A 716 32.55 24.43 9.98
N LYS A 717 31.43 24.03 9.36
CA LYS A 717 31.47 22.90 8.40
C LYS A 717 32.24 23.23 7.13
N LYS A 718 32.06 24.43 6.58
CA LYS A 718 32.71 24.85 5.33
C LYS A 718 34.22 24.91 5.42
N PRO A 719 34.87 25.53 6.46
CA PRO A 719 36.30 25.49 6.62
C PRO A 719 36.83 24.05 6.82
N LEU A 720 36.14 23.23 7.63
CA LEU A 720 36.53 21.84 7.88
C LEU A 720 36.47 20.96 6.63
N ALA A 721 35.51 21.20 5.73
CA ALA A 721 35.34 20.39 4.53
C ALA A 721 36.59 20.41 3.62
N ASN A 722 37.25 21.58 3.49
CA ASN A 722 38.46 21.70 2.69
C ASN A 722 39.63 20.93 3.30
N GLU A 723 39.77 20.99 4.62
CA GLU A 723 40.86 20.29 5.34
C GLU A 723 40.63 18.75 5.37
N LEU A 724 39.36 18.32 5.44
CA LEU A 724 39.00 16.89 5.38
C LEU A 724 39.19 16.28 3.98
N LEU A 725 39.10 17.09 2.93
CA LEU A 725 39.21 16.60 1.56
C LEU A 725 40.63 16.74 1.00
N PHE A 726 41.34 17.82 1.32
CA PHE A 726 42.56 18.20 0.64
C PHE A 726 43.67 18.65 1.60
N GLY A 727 43.40 18.78 2.90
CA GLY A 727 44.33 19.33 3.89
C GLY A 727 44.89 18.31 4.86
N SER A 728 45.24 18.78 6.06
CA SER A 728 45.93 18.03 7.11
C SER A 728 45.07 16.94 7.78
N LEU A 729 43.74 16.94 7.57
CA LEU A 729 42.81 16.02 8.21
C LEU A 729 42.37 14.84 7.32
N VAL A 730 43.01 14.63 6.19
CA VAL A 730 42.69 13.52 5.25
C VAL A 730 42.82 12.16 5.91
N ASP A 731 43.86 12.00 6.75
CA ASP A 731 44.16 10.76 7.47
C ASP A 731 43.62 10.76 8.92
N GLY A 732 42.75 11.72 9.28
CA GLY A 732 42.27 11.95 10.64
C GLY A 732 43.09 12.98 11.42
N GLY A 733 42.76 13.19 12.70
CA GLY A 733 43.47 14.14 13.57
C GLY A 733 42.55 14.92 14.50
N THR A 734 43.04 16.02 15.09
CA THR A 734 42.31 16.86 16.04
C THR A 734 42.18 18.29 15.52
N VAL A 735 40.97 18.86 15.63
CA VAL A 735 40.68 20.25 15.30
C VAL A 735 40.36 21.04 16.56
N LYS A 736 41.12 22.09 16.84
CA LYS A 736 40.84 23.02 17.94
C LYS A 736 40.31 24.33 17.37
N VAL A 737 39.08 24.71 17.78
CA VAL A 737 38.43 25.95 17.37
C VAL A 737 38.45 26.94 18.54
N THR A 738 39.10 28.09 18.34
CA THR A 738 39.24 29.15 19.32
C THR A 738 38.72 30.47 18.75
N LEU A 739 38.43 31.45 19.60
CA LEU A 739 38.03 32.78 19.18
C LEU A 739 39.25 33.75 19.20
N LYS A 740 39.55 34.41 18.06
CA LYS A 740 40.55 35.47 17.99
C LYS A 740 40.00 36.64 17.18
N LYS A 741 40.03 37.88 17.77
CA LYS A 741 39.59 39.12 17.09
C LYS A 741 38.17 39.02 16.47
N ASP A 742 37.21 38.45 17.19
CA ASP A 742 35.82 38.26 16.75
C ASP A 742 35.66 37.31 15.53
N GLU A 743 36.68 36.46 15.27
CA GLU A 743 36.63 35.42 14.24
C GLU A 743 37.07 34.04 14.80
N LEU A 744 36.49 32.96 14.24
CA LEU A 744 36.86 31.60 14.61
C LEU A 744 38.23 31.28 13.99
N HIS A 745 39.16 30.81 14.83
CA HIS A 745 40.48 30.39 14.45
C HIS A 745 40.61 28.90 14.62
N PHE A 746 41.01 28.19 13.55
CA PHE A 746 41.18 26.76 13.50
C PHE A 746 42.62 26.37 13.62
N VAL A 747 42.94 25.44 14.50
CA VAL A 747 44.23 24.77 14.61
C VAL A 747 44.03 23.28 14.28
N TYR A 748 44.69 22.86 13.24
CA TYR A 748 44.60 21.48 12.75
C TYR A 748 45.87 20.72 13.17
N VAL A 749 45.67 19.55 13.82
CA VAL A 749 46.74 18.63 14.20
C VAL A 749 46.46 17.31 13.49
N GLY A 750 47.25 16.97 12.48
CA GLY A 750 47.06 15.73 11.72
C GLY A 750 47.48 14.49 12.55
N ALA A 751 46.90 13.33 12.25
CA ALA A 751 47.15 12.08 12.95
C ALA A 751 48.65 11.67 12.96
N LYS A 752 49.42 12.14 12.00
CA LYS A 752 50.90 11.90 11.95
C LYS A 752 51.70 12.79 12.90
N GLU A 753 51.15 13.91 13.37
CA GLU A 753 51.82 14.81 14.32
C GLU A 753 51.51 14.47 15.79
N GLU A 754 50.38 13.81 16.08
CA GLU A 754 50.00 13.33 17.42
C GLU A 754 50.91 12.21 17.93
N VAL A 755 51.58 11.47 17.05
CA VAL A 755 52.50 10.34 17.43
C VAL A 755 53.91 10.87 17.84
N MET A 756 54.19 12.17 17.64
CA MET A 756 55.49 12.77 17.96
C MET A 756 55.50 13.64 19.25
N HIS A 757 54.39 13.75 19.94
CA HIS A 757 54.28 14.38 21.26
C HIS A 757 53.76 13.38 22.29
#